data_ded8a0e72e235a4202eaa14b644ff01c
#
_entry.id   ded8a0e72e235a4202eaa14b644ff01c
#
_cell.length_a   1.000
_cell.length_b   1.000
_cell.length_c   1.000
_cell.angle_alpha   90.00
_cell.angle_beta   90.00
_cell.angle_gamma   90.00
#
_symmetry.space_group_name_H-M   'P 1'
#
loop_
_entity.id
_entity.type
_entity.pdbx_description
1 polymer ?
#
loop_
_entity_poly.entity_id
_entity_poly.type
_entity_poly.pdbx_seq_one_letter_code
_entity_poly.pdbx_strand_id
1 'polypeptide(L)'
;MKVKSIILACSLLATMSASAQTSKGIDLANMNTAAKPGNDFYEYAIGGWRKAHPLDAEHARNGSFTDLDEMNQKRILALIEEYSSKPQPKGTLGQKIGSLYNLAMDSVRRNREGAEPLKPLLKKINDIADRREYQLVTAQLDARGLDCLMFGAGVGADMKDAANNLVGIGQGGLGLGERDYYLSDDAQVVAVRKAYAEYLKKMLVLAGNDEATAQRKADATMRIETRIAKASKGQVELRDVQANYHKMTYNALVKDFPGIDWGNFFLAQGFPPFSHIDVGQLEPIHEVEKILAEESLDDLKAYAESHAVSSAAGYLDDNFRAVEFELGKVMSGVQQDRPRWKRATALVSGVLGEAIGKLYVERYFPESSKQQMLQLVRNLQKALSQRIDEATWMSPATKAQAQDKLANFIVKVGYPDTWKDYTNLHVDEQLSLFENMQNIRAFLSQDYISRKVNKPVDKAEWQMTPQTVNAYYNPTTNEICFPAAILQPPFFDPNVDEAVNYGGIGGVIGHEMSHGFDDQGSQFDKYGNQNDWWTAEDKKNFEARTKVLVDYFSSIEALPGKKINGKLTLGENIGDNGGLNISFRALQNVLKENPALNKSIDGFTPEQRFFLSWATVWAGNARPEFIDRQIKTDPHSPAEARVNAALPQIDAWYKAFNVKKSDKLFVPQKKRAQIW
;
A
#
# COMPACT_ATOMS: atom_id res chain seq x y z
N MET A 1 -43.18 56.92 40.28
CA MET A 1 -42.44 58.08 39.77
C MET A 1 -41.02 57.68 39.42
N LYS A 2 -40.57 58.06 38.20
CA LYS A 2 -39.23 57.92 37.64
C LYS A 2 -38.92 56.55 37.06
N VAL A 3 -39.28 56.42 35.73
CA VAL A 3 -38.79 55.52 34.76
C VAL A 3 -37.31 55.86 34.47
N LYS A 4 -36.41 54.87 34.51
CA LYS A 4 -35.07 54.99 33.97
C LYS A 4 -34.99 54.14 32.72
N SER A 5 -34.84 54.81 31.59
CA SER A 5 -34.56 54.26 30.29
C SER A 5 -33.25 53.55 30.26
N ILE A 6 -33.22 52.25 29.88
CA ILE A 6 -32.01 51.51 29.53
C ILE A 6 -31.89 51.55 28.00
N ILE A 7 -30.86 52.21 27.54
CA ILE A 7 -30.43 52.23 26.15
C ILE A 7 -29.80 50.89 25.83
N LEU A 8 -30.45 50.13 24.94
CA LEU A 8 -29.93 48.87 24.41
C LEU A 8 -29.00 49.21 23.21
N ALA A 9 -27.69 49.09 23.43
CA ALA A 9 -26.73 49.21 22.38
C ALA A 9 -26.71 47.88 21.58
N CYS A 10 -27.36 47.86 20.42
CA CYS A 10 -27.20 46.82 19.42
C CYS A 10 -25.81 46.96 18.75
N SER A 11 -24.84 46.16 19.20
CA SER A 11 -23.61 45.93 18.48
C SER A 11 -23.91 44.99 17.28
N LEU A 12 -23.98 45.54 16.08
CA LEU A 12 -23.92 44.77 14.84
C LEU A 12 -22.56 44.07 14.79
N LEU A 13 -22.52 42.81 15.13
CA LEU A 13 -21.46 41.90 14.65
C LEU A 13 -21.78 41.59 13.20
N ALA A 14 -21.10 42.30 12.29
CA ALA A 14 -20.98 41.91 10.91
C ALA A 14 -20.16 40.62 10.87
N THR A 15 -20.82 39.48 10.86
CA THR A 15 -20.21 38.21 10.47
C THR A 15 -19.87 38.36 8.98
N MET A 16 -18.62 38.66 8.68
CA MET A 16 -18.05 38.42 7.37
C MET A 16 -18.08 36.90 7.17
N SER A 17 -19.14 36.39 6.58
CA SER A 17 -19.14 35.10 5.92
C SER A 17 -18.18 35.27 4.74
N ALA A 18 -16.91 34.92 4.93
CA ALA A 18 -16.05 34.60 3.79
C ALA A 18 -16.73 33.39 3.12
N SER A 19 -17.55 33.65 2.10
CA SER A 19 -17.88 32.64 1.14
C SER A 19 -16.56 32.19 0.54
N ALA A 20 -16.05 31.03 0.98
CA ALA A 20 -15.01 30.35 0.27
C ALA A 20 -15.53 30.16 -1.15
N GLN A 21 -15.05 30.96 -2.07
CA GLN A 21 -15.32 30.79 -3.49
C GLN A 21 -14.64 29.50 -3.86
N THR A 22 -15.42 28.41 -3.94
CA THR A 22 -14.91 27.13 -4.40
C THR A 22 -14.29 27.37 -5.78
N SER A 23 -12.98 27.32 -5.84
CA SER A 23 -12.23 27.45 -7.08
C SER A 23 -12.72 26.34 -8.02
N LYS A 24 -13.30 26.71 -9.15
CA LYS A 24 -13.70 25.76 -10.19
C LYS A 24 -12.51 25.30 -11.05
N GLY A 25 -11.32 25.75 -10.73
CA GLY A 25 -10.08 25.52 -11.45
C GLY A 25 -8.95 25.07 -10.53
N ILE A 26 -7.76 25.61 -10.78
CA ILE A 26 -6.54 25.32 -10.02
C ILE A 26 -6.39 26.34 -8.88
N ASP A 27 -5.99 25.85 -7.70
CA ASP A 27 -5.59 26.76 -6.62
C ASP A 27 -4.25 27.42 -6.92
N LEU A 28 -4.31 28.71 -7.30
CA LEU A 28 -3.14 29.49 -7.68
C LEU A 28 -2.14 29.69 -6.54
N ALA A 29 -2.57 29.61 -5.28
CA ALA A 29 -1.69 29.73 -4.11
C ALA A 29 -0.72 28.55 -4.00
N ASN A 30 -1.05 27.40 -4.58
CA ASN A 30 -0.18 26.23 -4.63
C ASN A 30 0.99 26.38 -5.60
N MET A 31 0.94 27.33 -6.51
CA MET A 31 1.90 27.49 -7.59
C MET A 31 3.09 28.37 -7.21
N ASN A 32 4.23 28.13 -7.87
CA ASN A 32 5.35 29.04 -7.93
C ASN A 32 5.54 29.50 -9.38
N THR A 33 4.84 30.57 -9.77
CA THR A 33 4.88 31.09 -11.14
C THR A 33 6.21 31.71 -11.54
N ALA A 34 7.16 31.89 -10.62
CA ALA A 34 8.53 32.30 -10.92
C ALA A 34 9.39 31.15 -11.49
N ALA A 35 9.00 29.89 -11.22
CA ALA A 35 9.62 28.72 -11.83
C ALA A 35 9.16 28.58 -13.29
N LYS A 36 10.06 28.11 -14.16
CA LYS A 36 9.70 27.84 -15.56
C LYS A 36 9.16 26.42 -15.72
N PRO A 37 7.95 26.22 -16.30
CA PRO A 37 7.36 24.89 -16.43
C PRO A 37 8.25 23.82 -17.08
N GLY A 38 8.99 24.20 -18.12
CA GLY A 38 9.91 23.31 -18.83
C GLY A 38 11.23 23.04 -18.12
N ASN A 39 11.51 23.71 -16.99
CA ASN A 39 12.73 23.49 -16.22
C ASN A 39 12.48 22.71 -14.92
N ASP A 40 11.34 22.93 -14.29
CA ASP A 40 10.88 22.24 -13.09
C ASP A 40 9.36 22.43 -12.98
N PHE A 41 8.62 21.44 -13.47
CA PHE A 41 7.15 21.51 -13.48
C PHE A 41 6.57 21.27 -12.08
N TYR A 42 7.24 20.45 -11.28
CA TYR A 42 6.83 20.18 -9.90
C TYR A 42 6.89 21.47 -9.06
N GLU A 43 8.00 22.18 -9.12
CA GLU A 43 8.13 23.49 -8.45
C GLU A 43 7.17 24.52 -9.01
N TYR A 44 6.97 24.56 -10.34
CA TYR A 44 6.02 25.49 -10.97
C TYR A 44 4.59 25.27 -10.47
N ALA A 45 4.13 24.00 -10.47
CA ALA A 45 2.76 23.67 -10.18
C ALA A 45 2.43 23.69 -8.68
N ILE A 46 3.36 23.26 -7.80
CA ILE A 46 3.08 23.06 -6.38
C ILE A 46 4.15 23.64 -5.42
N GLY A 47 5.08 24.47 -5.91
CA GLY A 47 6.13 25.08 -5.10
C GLY A 47 5.59 25.99 -3.99
N GLY A 48 4.46 26.69 -4.24
CA GLY A 48 3.74 27.46 -3.23
C GLY A 48 3.18 26.57 -2.12
N TRP A 49 2.54 25.46 -2.49
CA TRP A 49 2.04 24.46 -1.55
C TRP A 49 3.17 23.89 -0.68
N ARG A 50 4.27 23.46 -1.28
CA ARG A 50 5.44 22.90 -0.59
C ARG A 50 6.00 23.86 0.46
N LYS A 51 6.09 25.14 0.11
CA LYS A 51 6.56 26.18 1.02
C LYS A 51 5.59 26.45 2.17
N ALA A 52 4.29 26.41 1.90
CA ALA A 52 3.25 26.63 2.90
C ALA A 52 3.06 25.44 3.85
N HIS A 53 3.44 24.22 3.43
CA HIS A 53 3.26 22.98 4.18
C HIS A 53 4.60 22.27 4.44
N PRO A 54 5.50 22.85 5.27
CA PRO A 54 6.73 22.18 5.64
C PRO A 54 6.43 20.88 6.39
N LEU A 55 7.36 19.92 6.35
CA LEU A 55 7.25 18.68 7.12
C LEU A 55 7.23 18.96 8.61
N ASP A 56 6.25 18.44 9.30
CA ASP A 56 6.21 18.41 10.77
C ASP A 56 7.05 17.27 11.35
N ALA A 57 7.08 17.16 12.68
CA ALA A 57 7.88 16.16 13.38
C ALA A 57 7.30 14.73 13.28
N GLU A 58 5.99 14.59 13.08
CA GLU A 58 5.28 13.29 13.04
C GLU A 58 5.42 12.58 11.70
N HIS A 59 5.63 13.32 10.60
CA HIS A 59 5.56 12.76 9.27
C HIS A 59 6.95 12.57 8.61
N ALA A 60 7.14 11.43 7.96
CA ALA A 60 8.27 11.16 7.07
C ALA A 60 8.07 11.81 5.69
N ARG A 61 6.81 11.98 5.30
CA ARG A 61 6.35 12.72 4.12
C ARG A 61 5.01 13.37 4.42
N ASN A 62 4.70 14.47 3.74
CA ASN A 62 3.37 15.04 3.67
C ASN A 62 2.94 15.19 2.20
N GLY A 63 1.70 15.58 1.94
CA GLY A 63 1.19 15.80 0.58
C GLY A 63 -0.25 15.38 0.44
N SER A 64 -0.77 15.45 -0.77
CA SER A 64 -2.19 15.23 -1.08
C SER A 64 -2.73 13.89 -0.54
N PHE A 65 -1.96 12.81 -0.66
CA PHE A 65 -2.33 11.51 -0.08
C PHE A 65 -2.34 11.54 1.46
N THR A 66 -1.32 12.15 2.07
CA THR A 66 -1.20 12.22 3.53
C THR A 66 -2.28 13.11 4.13
N ASP A 67 -2.55 14.27 3.50
CA ASP A 67 -3.56 15.20 3.97
C ASP A 67 -4.97 14.59 3.89
N LEU A 68 -5.25 13.86 2.81
CA LEU A 68 -6.51 13.13 2.66
C LEU A 68 -6.62 11.99 3.69
N ASP A 69 -5.53 11.25 3.93
CA ASP A 69 -5.50 10.19 4.96
C ASP A 69 -5.69 10.77 6.37
N GLU A 70 -5.06 11.89 6.70
CA GLU A 70 -5.23 12.60 7.98
C GLU A 70 -6.68 13.06 8.20
N MET A 71 -7.33 13.59 7.16
CA MET A 71 -8.75 13.94 7.22
C MET A 71 -9.60 12.68 7.41
N ASN A 72 -9.26 11.60 6.69
CA ASN A 72 -9.96 10.32 6.76
C ASN A 72 -9.85 9.68 8.14
N GLN A 73 -8.68 9.71 8.77
CA GLN A 73 -8.49 9.21 10.13
C GLN A 73 -9.37 9.95 11.16
N LYS A 74 -9.53 11.28 11.02
CA LYS A 74 -10.44 12.05 11.87
C LYS A 74 -11.91 11.65 11.68
N ARG A 75 -12.32 11.35 10.45
CA ARG A 75 -13.68 10.84 10.15
C ARG A 75 -13.91 9.46 10.75
N ILE A 76 -12.93 8.57 10.61
CA ILE A 76 -12.99 7.23 11.21
C ILE A 76 -13.02 7.32 12.74
N LEU A 77 -12.22 8.21 13.35
CA LEU A 77 -12.27 8.47 14.77
C LEU A 77 -13.67 8.88 15.22
N ALA A 78 -14.30 9.83 14.52
CA ALA A 78 -15.65 10.29 14.84
C ALA A 78 -16.68 9.14 14.78
N LEU A 79 -16.54 8.20 13.83
CA LEU A 79 -17.38 6.99 13.76
C LEU A 79 -17.14 6.07 14.97
N ILE A 80 -15.88 5.87 15.35
CA ILE A 80 -15.50 5.02 16.48
C ILE A 80 -16.01 5.61 17.82
N GLU A 81 -15.90 6.93 18.00
CA GLU A 81 -16.31 7.62 19.21
C GLU A 81 -17.81 7.51 19.50
N GLU A 82 -18.66 7.32 18.50
CA GLU A 82 -20.09 7.05 18.68
C GLU A 82 -20.35 5.76 19.47
N TYR A 83 -19.43 4.79 19.41
CA TYR A 83 -19.52 3.51 20.09
C TYR A 83 -18.65 3.43 21.34
N SER A 84 -17.49 4.08 21.36
CA SER A 84 -16.54 4.03 22.49
C SER A 84 -16.91 4.95 23.64
N SER A 85 -17.71 5.99 23.41
CA SER A 85 -18.09 6.99 24.41
C SER A 85 -19.18 6.52 25.38
N LYS A 86 -19.85 5.41 25.13
CA LYS A 86 -20.96 4.87 25.94
C LYS A 86 -21.00 3.35 25.90
N PRO A 87 -21.52 2.70 26.98
CA PRO A 87 -21.69 1.24 26.99
C PRO A 87 -22.52 0.75 25.80
N GLN A 88 -22.09 -0.35 25.20
CA GLN A 88 -22.76 -1.01 24.10
C GLN A 88 -23.25 -2.41 24.53
N PRO A 89 -24.35 -2.93 23.97
CA PRO A 89 -24.80 -4.28 24.26
C PRO A 89 -23.72 -5.31 23.86
N LYS A 90 -23.47 -6.28 24.74
CA LYS A 90 -22.43 -7.30 24.54
C LYS A 90 -22.65 -8.10 23.23
N GLY A 91 -21.57 -8.33 22.50
CA GLY A 91 -21.55 -9.09 21.23
C GLY A 91 -21.98 -8.29 20.01
N THR A 92 -22.45 -7.02 20.18
CA THR A 92 -22.77 -6.15 19.02
C THR A 92 -21.51 -5.64 18.34
N LEU A 93 -21.64 -5.20 17.09
CA LEU A 93 -20.56 -4.53 16.36
C LEU A 93 -20.09 -3.28 17.10
N GLY A 94 -21.04 -2.49 17.67
CA GLY A 94 -20.71 -1.31 18.46
C GLY A 94 -19.85 -1.62 19.68
N GLN A 95 -20.12 -2.73 20.39
CA GLN A 95 -19.29 -3.18 21.51
C GLN A 95 -17.88 -3.55 21.04
N LYS A 96 -17.75 -4.27 19.92
CA LYS A 96 -16.44 -4.67 19.39
C LYS A 96 -15.59 -3.45 19.01
N ILE A 97 -16.19 -2.48 18.32
CA ILE A 97 -15.54 -1.21 17.95
C ILE A 97 -15.13 -0.42 19.21
N GLY A 98 -16.08 -0.16 20.09
CA GLY A 98 -15.85 0.67 21.29
C GLY A 98 -14.86 0.05 22.26
N SER A 99 -15.00 -1.24 22.57
CA SER A 99 -14.11 -1.94 23.50
C SER A 99 -12.68 -2.05 22.96
N LEU A 100 -12.50 -2.37 21.69
CA LEU A 100 -11.16 -2.46 21.10
C LEU A 100 -10.46 -1.10 21.10
N TYR A 101 -11.18 -0.03 20.76
CA TYR A 101 -10.64 1.33 20.83
C TYR A 101 -10.25 1.71 22.25
N ASN A 102 -11.13 1.48 23.23
CA ASN A 102 -10.89 1.81 24.63
C ASN A 102 -9.69 1.04 25.21
N LEU A 103 -9.56 -0.26 24.91
CA LEU A 103 -8.39 -1.06 25.28
C LEU A 103 -7.09 -0.49 24.67
N ALA A 104 -7.13 -0.06 23.41
CA ALA A 104 -5.95 0.53 22.74
C ALA A 104 -5.59 1.91 23.33
N MET A 105 -6.57 2.68 23.82
CA MET A 105 -6.37 3.99 24.43
C MET A 105 -5.95 3.93 25.90
N ASP A 106 -6.24 2.85 26.62
CA ASP A 106 -5.98 2.71 28.08
C ASP A 106 -4.47 2.50 28.37
N SER A 107 -3.72 3.60 28.32
CA SER A 107 -2.29 3.58 28.67
C SER A 107 -2.03 3.22 30.13
N VAL A 108 -2.91 3.60 31.05
CA VAL A 108 -2.75 3.32 32.48
C VAL A 108 -2.76 1.82 32.71
N ARG A 109 -3.74 1.11 32.15
CA ARG A 109 -3.82 -0.34 32.21
C ARG A 109 -2.64 -1.01 31.55
N ARG A 110 -2.33 -0.62 30.30
CA ARG A 110 -1.23 -1.21 29.51
C ARG A 110 0.13 -1.03 30.19
N ASN A 111 0.40 0.16 30.74
CA ASN A 111 1.65 0.42 31.46
C ASN A 111 1.73 -0.38 32.79
N ARG A 112 0.59 -0.63 33.46
CA ARG A 112 0.53 -1.49 34.63
C ARG A 112 0.75 -2.97 34.29
N GLU A 113 0.19 -3.44 33.15
CA GLU A 113 0.34 -4.81 32.67
C GLU A 113 1.77 -5.07 32.18
N GLY A 114 2.43 -4.09 31.54
CA GLY A 114 3.79 -4.20 31.04
C GLY A 114 3.98 -5.41 30.13
N ALA A 115 4.97 -6.24 30.44
CA ALA A 115 5.28 -7.49 29.74
C ALA A 115 4.50 -8.73 30.27
N GLU A 116 3.64 -8.58 31.30
CA GLU A 116 2.94 -9.74 31.88
C GLU A 116 2.13 -10.55 30.86
N PRO A 117 1.43 -9.93 29.89
CA PRO A 117 0.69 -10.68 28.87
C PRO A 117 1.57 -11.56 27.95
N LEU A 118 2.89 -11.29 27.88
CA LEU A 118 3.84 -12.11 27.11
C LEU A 118 4.26 -13.39 27.81
N LYS A 119 4.22 -13.44 29.15
CA LYS A 119 4.81 -14.54 29.93
C LYS A 119 4.32 -15.93 29.53
N PRO A 120 3.02 -16.17 29.31
CA PRO A 120 2.54 -17.48 28.85
C PRO A 120 3.13 -17.88 27.50
N LEU A 121 3.28 -16.92 26.60
CA LEU A 121 3.86 -17.11 25.27
C LEU A 121 5.36 -17.43 25.38
N LEU A 122 6.13 -16.63 26.11
CA LEU A 122 7.56 -16.83 26.31
C LEU A 122 7.84 -18.17 26.99
N LYS A 123 7.01 -18.55 27.96
CA LYS A 123 7.09 -19.88 28.57
C LYS A 123 6.90 -20.98 27.54
N LYS A 124 5.91 -20.85 26.65
CA LYS A 124 5.64 -21.83 25.60
C LYS A 124 6.86 -22.00 24.66
N ILE A 125 7.53 -20.90 24.28
CA ILE A 125 8.76 -20.95 23.47
C ILE A 125 9.92 -21.58 24.25
N ASN A 126 10.11 -21.20 25.50
CA ASN A 126 11.19 -21.71 26.33
C ASN A 126 11.05 -23.21 26.63
N ASP A 127 9.83 -23.71 26.81
CA ASP A 127 9.55 -25.12 27.10
C ASP A 127 9.76 -26.05 25.89
N ILE A 128 9.95 -25.55 24.68
CA ILE A 128 10.19 -26.37 23.48
C ILE A 128 11.37 -27.31 23.72
N ALA A 129 11.13 -28.64 23.58
CA ALA A 129 12.12 -29.66 23.90
C ALA A 129 12.99 -30.08 22.72
N ASP A 130 12.45 -29.97 21.49
CA ASP A 130 13.15 -30.40 20.28
C ASP A 130 12.74 -29.61 19.03
N ARG A 131 13.38 -29.88 17.89
CA ARG A 131 13.15 -29.18 16.62
C ARG A 131 11.78 -29.45 16.03
N ARG A 132 11.17 -30.60 16.31
CA ARG A 132 9.81 -30.92 15.82
C ARG A 132 8.79 -30.09 16.59
N GLU A 133 8.95 -30.04 17.91
CA GLU A 133 8.09 -29.19 18.75
C GLU A 133 8.29 -27.71 18.41
N TYR A 134 9.52 -27.28 18.08
CA TYR A 134 9.82 -25.93 17.60
C TYR A 134 8.96 -25.57 16.37
N GLN A 135 8.94 -26.42 15.35
CA GLN A 135 8.15 -26.17 14.13
C GLN A 135 6.64 -26.13 14.43
N LEU A 136 6.14 -27.00 15.29
CA LEU A 136 4.72 -27.01 15.68
C LEU A 136 4.34 -25.73 16.45
N VAL A 137 5.14 -25.37 17.47
CA VAL A 137 4.85 -24.22 18.32
C VAL A 137 4.92 -22.92 17.52
N THR A 138 5.96 -22.73 16.69
CA THR A 138 6.08 -21.53 15.86
C THR A 138 4.93 -21.39 14.86
N ALA A 139 4.48 -22.49 14.25
CA ALA A 139 3.30 -22.47 13.38
C ALA A 139 2.00 -22.10 14.14
N GLN A 140 1.82 -22.57 15.38
CA GLN A 140 0.69 -22.19 16.22
C GLN A 140 0.71 -20.72 16.63
N LEU A 141 1.91 -20.16 16.86
CA LEU A 141 2.09 -18.76 17.23
C LEU A 141 1.86 -17.84 16.04
N ASP A 142 2.34 -18.23 14.87
CA ASP A 142 2.16 -17.51 13.63
C ASP A 142 0.67 -17.40 13.25
N ALA A 143 -0.10 -18.48 13.39
CA ALA A 143 -1.56 -18.48 13.21
C ALA A 143 -2.28 -17.46 14.12
N ARG A 144 -1.62 -16.95 15.15
CA ARG A 144 -2.08 -15.90 16.07
C ARG A 144 -1.45 -14.54 15.79
N GLY A 145 -0.71 -14.41 14.68
CA GLY A 145 -0.11 -13.15 14.20
C GLY A 145 1.18 -12.75 14.90
N LEU A 146 2.05 -13.72 15.22
CA LEU A 146 3.31 -13.48 15.93
C LEU A 146 4.57 -13.64 15.06
N ASP A 147 4.41 -13.75 13.75
CA ASP A 147 5.49 -13.77 12.72
C ASP A 147 6.73 -14.64 13.09
N CYS A 148 6.49 -15.80 13.72
CA CYS A 148 7.57 -16.68 14.21
C CYS A 148 8.17 -17.58 13.12
N LEU A 149 7.68 -17.52 11.89
CA LEU A 149 8.11 -18.37 10.80
C LEU A 149 9.28 -17.75 10.00
N MET A 150 10.07 -18.61 9.40
CA MET A 150 11.17 -18.24 8.49
C MET A 150 10.74 -18.18 7.02
N PHE A 151 9.45 -18.39 6.75
CA PHE A 151 8.82 -18.30 5.43
C PHE A 151 7.37 -17.85 5.57
N GLY A 152 6.77 -17.33 4.49
CA GLY A 152 5.37 -16.97 4.46
C GLY A 152 4.49 -18.08 3.90
N ALA A 153 3.24 -18.19 4.37
CA ALA A 153 2.22 -19.06 3.80
C ALA A 153 0.92 -18.28 3.59
N GLY A 154 0.17 -18.64 2.56
CA GLY A 154 -1.08 -17.98 2.24
C GLY A 154 -1.91 -18.73 1.20
N VAL A 155 -2.99 -18.09 0.74
CA VAL A 155 -3.87 -18.63 -0.30
C VAL A 155 -4.19 -17.49 -1.26
N GLY A 156 -3.97 -17.70 -2.54
CA GLY A 156 -4.31 -16.72 -3.58
C GLY A 156 -4.86 -17.41 -4.82
N ALA A 157 -5.23 -16.64 -5.84
CA ALA A 157 -5.59 -17.21 -7.12
C ALA A 157 -4.39 -17.97 -7.73
N ASP A 158 -4.64 -19.14 -8.29
CA ASP A 158 -3.64 -19.84 -9.08
C ASP A 158 -3.37 -19.07 -10.37
N MET A 159 -2.14 -18.64 -10.59
CA MET A 159 -1.79 -17.82 -11.75
C MET A 159 -2.01 -18.55 -13.10
N LYS A 160 -2.05 -19.88 -13.11
CA LYS A 160 -2.35 -20.68 -14.33
C LYS A 160 -3.80 -21.12 -14.43
N ASP A 161 -4.56 -20.99 -13.34
CA ASP A 161 -6.00 -21.30 -13.26
C ASP A 161 -6.69 -20.32 -12.29
N ALA A 162 -6.79 -19.06 -12.72
CA ALA A 162 -7.25 -17.94 -11.93
C ALA A 162 -8.71 -18.06 -11.43
N ALA A 163 -9.46 -19.07 -11.90
CA ALA A 163 -10.77 -19.39 -11.36
C ALA A 163 -10.72 -20.07 -9.99
N ASN A 164 -9.58 -20.65 -9.61
CA ASN A 164 -9.39 -21.41 -8.39
C ASN A 164 -8.31 -20.82 -7.49
N ASN A 165 -8.50 -20.93 -6.18
CA ASN A 165 -7.48 -20.59 -5.22
C ASN A 165 -6.43 -21.70 -5.09
N LEU A 166 -5.19 -21.32 -4.85
CA LEU A 166 -4.06 -22.21 -4.61
C LEU A 166 -3.36 -21.82 -3.30
N VAL A 167 -3.02 -22.81 -2.49
CA VAL A 167 -2.13 -22.58 -1.33
C VAL A 167 -0.75 -22.21 -1.84
N GLY A 168 -0.09 -21.28 -1.19
CA GLY A 168 1.25 -20.83 -1.56
C GLY A 168 2.17 -20.70 -0.35
N ILE A 169 3.45 -20.94 -0.56
CA ILE A 169 4.53 -20.59 0.37
C ILE A 169 5.60 -19.81 -0.38
N GLY A 170 6.29 -18.94 0.33
CA GLY A 170 7.35 -18.11 -0.26
C GLY A 170 8.34 -17.61 0.79
N GLN A 171 9.36 -16.91 0.33
CA GLN A 171 10.35 -16.32 1.22
C GLN A 171 9.71 -15.40 2.29
N GLY A 172 10.31 -15.38 3.49
CA GLY A 172 9.85 -14.59 4.63
C GLY A 172 10.89 -14.63 5.76
N GLY A 173 10.47 -14.26 6.97
CA GLY A 173 11.29 -14.39 8.18
C GLY A 173 12.37 -13.32 8.35
N LEU A 174 12.27 -12.19 7.67
CA LEU A 174 13.19 -11.05 7.81
C LEU A 174 12.50 -9.91 8.58
N GLY A 175 12.96 -9.59 9.77
CA GLY A 175 12.36 -8.53 10.59
C GLY A 175 12.50 -7.12 9.99
N LEU A 176 13.49 -6.87 9.11
CA LEU A 176 13.59 -5.65 8.31
C LEU A 176 12.85 -5.72 6.97
N GLY A 177 12.21 -6.86 6.66
CA GLY A 177 11.35 -7.07 5.50
C GLY A 177 12.07 -7.26 4.17
N GLU A 178 13.26 -6.69 3.97
CA GLU A 178 13.99 -6.70 2.70
C GLU A 178 15.43 -7.21 2.87
N ARG A 179 15.86 -8.12 1.99
CA ARG A 179 17.18 -8.75 2.05
C ARG A 179 18.36 -7.76 2.04
N ASP A 180 18.24 -6.69 1.29
CA ASP A 180 19.33 -5.76 1.09
C ASP A 180 19.68 -4.98 2.37
N TYR A 181 18.77 -4.89 3.34
CA TYR A 181 19.08 -4.36 4.67
C TYR A 181 20.13 -5.20 5.42
N TYR A 182 20.24 -6.48 5.11
CA TYR A 182 21.22 -7.40 5.73
C TYR A 182 22.54 -7.47 4.97
N LEU A 183 22.53 -7.20 3.67
CA LEU A 183 23.64 -7.52 2.76
C LEU A 183 24.37 -6.29 2.22
N SER A 184 23.73 -5.14 2.12
CA SER A 184 24.32 -3.94 1.52
C SER A 184 25.27 -3.23 2.48
N ASP A 185 26.36 -2.64 1.91
CA ASP A 185 27.34 -1.80 2.61
C ASP A 185 27.01 -0.30 2.49
N ASP A 186 25.85 0.07 1.93
CA ASP A 186 25.37 1.45 1.94
C ASP A 186 25.29 1.99 3.37
N ALA A 187 25.81 3.19 3.61
CA ALA A 187 25.96 3.74 4.95
C ALA A 187 24.64 3.83 5.72
N GLN A 188 23.53 4.19 5.04
CA GLN A 188 22.20 4.26 5.63
C GLN A 188 21.69 2.86 5.97
N VAL A 189 21.91 1.88 5.10
CA VAL A 189 21.54 0.48 5.35
C VAL A 189 22.29 -0.09 6.55
N VAL A 190 23.60 0.19 6.66
CA VAL A 190 24.41 -0.22 7.82
C VAL A 190 23.87 0.42 9.10
N ALA A 191 23.44 1.70 9.05
CA ALA A 191 22.85 2.37 10.21
C ALA A 191 21.52 1.72 10.62
N VAL A 192 20.64 1.40 9.67
CA VAL A 192 19.37 0.68 9.93
C VAL A 192 19.64 -0.70 10.53
N ARG A 193 20.57 -1.47 9.97
CA ARG A 193 20.92 -2.81 10.48
C ARG A 193 21.46 -2.78 11.91
N LYS A 194 22.28 -1.78 12.26
CA LYS A 194 22.76 -1.58 13.64
C LYS A 194 21.62 -1.18 14.58
N ALA A 195 20.75 -0.29 14.15
CA ALA A 195 19.58 0.14 14.92
C ALA A 195 18.63 -1.04 15.18
N TYR A 196 18.47 -1.93 14.20
CA TYR A 196 17.64 -3.13 14.34
C TYR A 196 18.24 -4.14 15.32
N ALA A 197 19.54 -4.39 15.28
CA ALA A 197 20.19 -5.27 16.28
C ALA A 197 20.02 -4.74 17.71
N GLU A 198 20.16 -3.42 17.90
CA GLU A 198 19.91 -2.77 19.19
C GLU A 198 18.43 -2.81 19.60
N TYR A 199 17.53 -2.64 18.65
CA TYR A 199 16.08 -2.81 18.84
C TYR A 199 15.74 -4.20 19.37
N LEU A 200 16.24 -5.27 18.72
CA LEU A 200 16.02 -6.66 19.15
C LEU A 200 16.47 -6.87 20.59
N LYS A 201 17.69 -6.42 20.91
CA LYS A 201 18.24 -6.50 22.28
C LYS A 201 17.33 -5.80 23.29
N LYS A 202 16.95 -4.54 23.04
CA LYS A 202 16.09 -3.76 23.96
C LYS A 202 14.72 -4.40 24.14
N MET A 203 14.12 -4.92 23.06
CA MET A 203 12.85 -5.63 23.11
C MET A 203 12.91 -6.87 24.00
N LEU A 204 14.00 -7.65 23.88
CA LEU A 204 14.22 -8.83 24.69
C LEU A 204 14.47 -8.50 26.17
N VAL A 205 15.15 -7.39 26.47
CA VAL A 205 15.31 -6.91 27.86
C VAL A 205 13.96 -6.52 28.45
N LEU A 206 13.13 -5.78 27.71
CA LEU A 206 11.77 -5.43 28.16
C LEU A 206 10.89 -6.68 28.37
N ALA A 207 11.14 -7.75 27.60
CA ALA A 207 10.44 -9.02 27.75
C ALA A 207 10.95 -9.86 28.95
N GLY A 208 11.97 -9.38 29.70
CA GLY A 208 12.45 -9.96 30.95
C GLY A 208 13.77 -10.73 30.85
N ASN A 209 14.48 -10.69 29.73
CA ASN A 209 15.83 -11.24 29.63
C ASN A 209 16.84 -10.29 30.31
N ASP A 210 17.92 -10.86 30.91
CA ASP A 210 19.07 -10.04 31.28
C ASP A 210 19.84 -9.56 30.04
N GLU A 211 20.65 -8.52 30.20
CA GLU A 211 21.39 -7.85 29.11
C GLU A 211 22.26 -8.82 28.28
N ALA A 212 22.93 -9.77 28.93
CA ALA A 212 23.83 -10.71 28.25
C ALA A 212 23.03 -11.75 27.45
N THR A 213 21.93 -12.25 28.01
CA THR A 213 21.00 -13.17 27.34
C THR A 213 20.31 -12.47 26.16
N ALA A 214 19.84 -11.24 26.34
CA ALA A 214 19.22 -10.46 25.29
C ALA A 214 20.19 -10.20 24.12
N GLN A 215 21.45 -9.85 24.41
CA GLN A 215 22.48 -9.66 23.40
C GLN A 215 22.71 -10.95 22.59
N ARG A 216 22.95 -12.10 23.28
CA ARG A 216 23.15 -13.40 22.63
C ARG A 216 21.97 -13.78 21.73
N LYS A 217 20.74 -13.57 22.20
CA LYS A 217 19.51 -13.86 21.42
C LYS A 217 19.38 -12.94 20.20
N ALA A 218 19.65 -11.65 20.36
CA ALA A 218 19.64 -10.69 19.24
C ALA A 218 20.71 -11.06 18.19
N ASP A 219 21.91 -11.44 18.62
CA ASP A 219 22.98 -11.87 17.70
C ASP A 219 22.61 -13.15 16.95
N ALA A 220 21.96 -14.12 17.63
CA ALA A 220 21.46 -15.35 17.00
C ALA A 220 20.38 -15.03 15.95
N THR A 221 19.44 -14.16 16.28
CA THR A 221 18.37 -13.71 15.36
C THR A 221 18.98 -13.04 14.13
N MET A 222 19.88 -12.08 14.31
CA MET A 222 20.57 -11.39 13.21
C MET A 222 21.35 -12.35 12.31
N ARG A 223 21.99 -13.39 12.88
CA ARG A 223 22.71 -14.40 12.12
C ARG A 223 21.74 -15.24 11.27
N ILE A 224 20.64 -15.71 11.86
CA ILE A 224 19.61 -16.50 11.15
C ILE A 224 18.98 -15.68 10.03
N GLU A 225 18.54 -14.46 10.31
CA GLU A 225 17.96 -13.57 9.30
C GLU A 225 18.95 -13.25 8.18
N THR A 226 20.25 -13.08 8.47
CA THR A 226 21.29 -12.89 7.44
C THR A 226 21.44 -14.13 6.55
N ARG A 227 21.29 -15.34 7.09
CA ARG A 227 21.26 -16.58 6.29
C ARG A 227 20.06 -16.59 5.34
N ILE A 228 18.87 -16.28 5.87
CA ILE A 228 17.63 -16.18 5.08
C ILE A 228 17.79 -15.13 4.00
N ALA A 229 18.30 -13.94 4.32
CA ALA A 229 18.51 -12.84 3.38
C ALA A 229 19.42 -13.23 2.20
N LYS A 230 20.49 -13.98 2.46
CA LYS A 230 21.40 -14.47 1.42
C LYS A 230 20.75 -15.41 0.42
N ALA A 231 19.79 -16.21 0.87
CA ALA A 231 19.03 -17.13 0.02
C ALA A 231 17.83 -16.45 -0.66
N SER A 232 17.34 -15.33 -0.12
CA SER A 232 16.16 -14.64 -0.61
C SER A 232 16.43 -13.90 -1.92
N LYS A 233 15.39 -13.73 -2.74
CA LYS A 233 15.40 -12.88 -3.95
C LYS A 233 15.18 -11.43 -3.58
N GLY A 234 15.79 -10.51 -4.34
CA GLY A 234 15.57 -9.07 -4.22
C GLY A 234 14.30 -8.61 -4.92
N GLN A 235 13.90 -7.36 -4.66
CA GLN A 235 12.63 -6.80 -5.15
C GLN A 235 12.47 -6.88 -6.68
N VAL A 236 13.54 -6.67 -7.45
CA VAL A 236 13.49 -6.78 -8.93
C VAL A 236 13.25 -8.23 -9.36
N GLU A 237 13.89 -9.21 -8.71
CA GLU A 237 13.73 -10.63 -9.02
C GLU A 237 12.32 -11.14 -8.66
N LEU A 238 11.73 -10.60 -7.61
CA LEU A 238 10.34 -10.92 -7.20
C LEU A 238 9.29 -10.44 -8.21
N ARG A 239 9.63 -9.48 -9.08
CA ARG A 239 8.74 -9.02 -10.17
C ARG A 239 8.60 -10.02 -11.32
N ASP A 240 9.50 -10.99 -11.44
CA ASP A 240 9.40 -12.02 -12.48
C ASP A 240 8.34 -13.06 -12.10
N VAL A 241 7.12 -12.86 -12.63
CA VAL A 241 5.95 -13.68 -12.34
C VAL A 241 6.17 -15.16 -12.68
N GLN A 242 6.89 -15.45 -13.76
CA GLN A 242 7.14 -16.84 -14.20
C GLN A 242 8.20 -17.52 -13.35
N ALA A 243 9.28 -16.81 -13.03
CA ALA A 243 10.37 -17.33 -12.21
C ALA A 243 9.99 -17.52 -10.72
N ASN A 244 8.83 -17.01 -10.29
CA ASN A 244 8.31 -17.14 -8.95
C ASN A 244 7.03 -17.99 -8.87
N TYR A 245 6.83 -18.91 -9.81
CA TYR A 245 5.69 -19.84 -9.81
C TYR A 245 6.17 -21.29 -10.02
N HIS A 246 6.02 -22.11 -8.97
CA HIS A 246 6.45 -23.51 -8.94
C HIS A 246 5.35 -24.41 -8.36
N LYS A 247 4.22 -24.53 -9.08
CA LYS A 247 3.11 -25.38 -8.67
C LYS A 247 3.54 -26.84 -8.63
N MET A 248 3.30 -27.49 -7.49
CA MET A 248 3.60 -28.90 -7.28
C MET A 248 2.50 -29.60 -6.47
N THR A 249 2.54 -30.93 -6.43
CA THR A 249 1.65 -31.70 -5.54
C THR A 249 2.12 -31.58 -4.09
N TYR A 250 1.23 -31.78 -3.13
CA TYR A 250 1.59 -31.87 -1.71
C TYR A 250 2.65 -32.95 -1.43
N ASN A 251 2.56 -34.09 -2.12
CA ASN A 251 3.55 -35.17 -1.97
C ASN A 251 4.93 -34.76 -2.52
N ALA A 252 4.99 -33.97 -3.59
CA ALA A 252 6.25 -33.42 -4.10
C ALA A 252 6.84 -32.42 -3.10
N LEU A 253 6.05 -31.54 -2.50
CA LEU A 253 6.49 -30.63 -1.45
C LEU A 253 7.18 -31.39 -0.29
N VAL A 254 6.52 -32.42 0.26
CA VAL A 254 7.06 -33.24 1.35
C VAL A 254 8.35 -33.96 0.95
N LYS A 255 8.45 -34.38 -0.31
CA LYS A 255 9.63 -35.05 -0.84
C LYS A 255 10.80 -34.09 -1.08
N ASP A 256 10.50 -32.91 -1.65
CA ASP A 256 11.52 -31.96 -2.08
C ASP A 256 12.02 -31.11 -0.89
N PHE A 257 11.20 -30.94 0.15
CA PHE A 257 11.51 -30.19 1.38
C PHE A 257 11.26 -31.05 2.65
N PRO A 258 12.02 -32.13 2.85
CA PRO A 258 11.77 -33.11 3.92
C PRO A 258 12.14 -32.61 5.33
N GLY A 259 12.89 -31.52 5.45
CA GLY A 259 13.32 -30.93 6.73
C GLY A 259 12.23 -30.15 7.44
N ILE A 260 11.08 -29.89 6.77
CA ILE A 260 9.95 -29.16 7.34
C ILE A 260 8.79 -30.15 7.57
N ASP A 261 8.22 -30.14 8.78
CA ASP A 261 7.05 -30.96 9.14
C ASP A 261 5.77 -30.33 8.59
N TRP A 262 5.58 -30.41 7.29
CA TRP A 262 4.45 -29.80 6.57
C TRP A 262 3.09 -30.23 7.10
N GLY A 263 2.94 -31.47 7.53
CA GLY A 263 1.67 -31.99 8.06
C GLY A 263 1.26 -31.24 9.32
N ASN A 264 2.17 -31.13 10.28
CA ASN A 264 1.93 -30.40 11.53
C ASN A 264 1.86 -28.88 11.29
N PHE A 265 2.64 -28.35 10.34
CA PHE A 265 2.58 -26.95 9.97
C PHE A 265 1.19 -26.53 9.49
N PHE A 266 0.69 -27.15 8.43
CA PHE A 266 -0.61 -26.80 7.86
C PHE A 266 -1.77 -27.07 8.82
N LEU A 267 -1.69 -28.15 9.62
CA LEU A 267 -2.67 -28.44 10.66
C LEU A 267 -2.70 -27.33 11.73
N ALA A 268 -1.53 -26.88 12.20
CA ALA A 268 -1.41 -25.83 13.22
C ALA A 268 -1.92 -24.47 12.72
N GLN A 269 -1.73 -24.19 11.42
CA GLN A 269 -2.26 -23.00 10.75
C GLN A 269 -3.79 -23.10 10.46
N GLY A 270 -4.40 -24.29 10.59
CA GLY A 270 -5.82 -24.50 10.35
C GLY A 270 -6.19 -24.76 8.89
N PHE A 271 -5.23 -25.13 8.05
CA PHE A 271 -5.51 -25.51 6.65
C PHE A 271 -6.19 -26.89 6.60
N PRO A 272 -7.31 -27.01 5.86
CA PRO A 272 -7.81 -28.33 5.52
C PRO A 272 -6.87 -29.02 4.51
N PRO A 273 -6.92 -30.36 4.34
CA PRO A 273 -6.15 -31.06 3.33
C PRO A 273 -6.33 -30.46 1.94
N PHE A 274 -5.25 -30.31 1.19
CA PHE A 274 -5.23 -29.83 -0.18
C PHE A 274 -4.28 -30.66 -1.05
N SER A 275 -4.41 -30.58 -2.37
CA SER A 275 -3.68 -31.45 -3.31
C SER A 275 -2.44 -30.78 -3.94
N HIS A 276 -2.48 -29.48 -4.14
CA HIS A 276 -1.44 -28.72 -4.82
C HIS A 276 -1.07 -27.45 -4.07
N ILE A 277 0.16 -27.00 -4.27
CA ILE A 277 0.71 -25.82 -3.66
C ILE A 277 1.64 -25.12 -4.67
N ASP A 278 1.76 -23.80 -4.57
CA ASP A 278 2.83 -23.03 -5.22
C ASP A 278 3.96 -22.76 -4.22
N VAL A 279 5.21 -23.00 -4.62
CA VAL A 279 6.41 -22.61 -3.87
C VAL A 279 7.10 -21.48 -4.62
N GLY A 280 6.78 -20.24 -4.28
CA GLY A 280 7.21 -19.07 -5.03
C GLY A 280 8.73 -18.96 -5.19
N GLN A 281 9.51 -19.22 -4.15
CA GLN A 281 10.97 -19.19 -4.16
C GLN A 281 11.53 -20.46 -3.50
N LEU A 282 12.22 -21.30 -4.28
CA LEU A 282 12.69 -22.61 -3.81
C LEU A 282 13.91 -22.48 -2.89
N GLU A 283 14.89 -21.66 -3.25
CA GLU A 283 16.16 -21.53 -2.53
C GLU A 283 15.98 -21.04 -1.08
N PRO A 284 15.16 -20.03 -0.76
CA PRO A 284 14.91 -19.62 0.61
C PRO A 284 14.31 -20.74 1.46
N ILE A 285 13.41 -21.58 0.92
CA ILE A 285 12.81 -22.68 1.66
C ILE A 285 13.86 -23.78 1.94
N HIS A 286 14.72 -24.10 0.99
CA HIS A 286 15.85 -24.99 1.24
C HIS A 286 16.82 -24.43 2.30
N GLU A 287 17.05 -23.12 2.35
CA GLU A 287 17.88 -22.53 3.40
C GLU A 287 17.21 -22.63 4.78
N VAL A 288 15.87 -22.49 4.84
CA VAL A 288 15.12 -22.72 6.09
C VAL A 288 15.32 -24.16 6.59
N GLU A 289 15.28 -25.19 5.71
CA GLU A 289 15.58 -26.57 6.10
C GLU A 289 16.99 -26.71 6.73
N LYS A 290 18.00 -26.08 6.11
CA LYS A 290 19.36 -26.09 6.63
C LYS A 290 19.46 -25.38 7.99
N ILE A 291 18.80 -24.23 8.14
CA ILE A 291 18.75 -23.51 9.42
C ILE A 291 18.13 -24.39 10.50
N LEU A 292 16.99 -25.03 10.22
CA LEU A 292 16.31 -25.93 11.15
C LEU A 292 17.18 -27.14 11.54
N ALA A 293 18.05 -27.62 10.65
CA ALA A 293 18.94 -28.75 10.92
C ALA A 293 20.24 -28.36 11.66
N GLU A 294 20.81 -27.20 11.31
CA GLU A 294 22.19 -26.83 11.72
C GLU A 294 22.24 -25.93 12.96
N GLU A 295 21.26 -24.96 13.07
CA GLU A 295 21.26 -24.05 14.22
C GLU A 295 20.95 -24.79 15.54
N SER A 296 21.47 -24.30 16.65
CA SER A 296 21.11 -24.85 17.94
C SER A 296 19.62 -24.61 18.26
N LEU A 297 19.03 -25.49 19.07
CA LEU A 297 17.64 -25.30 19.49
C LEU A 297 17.46 -23.98 20.26
N ASP A 298 18.45 -23.56 21.03
CA ASP A 298 18.46 -22.31 21.78
C ASP A 298 18.48 -21.08 20.84
N ASP A 299 19.18 -21.16 19.70
CA ASP A 299 19.22 -20.08 18.72
C ASP A 299 17.93 -20.01 17.91
N LEU A 300 17.32 -21.17 17.59
CA LEU A 300 15.98 -21.23 17.00
C LEU A 300 14.92 -20.62 17.92
N LYS A 301 14.95 -20.95 19.22
CA LYS A 301 14.08 -20.32 20.24
C LYS A 301 14.32 -18.81 20.33
N ALA A 302 15.57 -18.37 20.27
CA ALA A 302 15.92 -16.95 20.31
C ALA A 302 15.32 -16.20 19.12
N TYR A 303 15.36 -16.77 17.92
CA TYR A 303 14.71 -16.23 16.73
C TYR A 303 13.19 -16.11 16.94
N ALA A 304 12.52 -17.20 17.35
CA ALA A 304 11.08 -17.20 17.57
C ALA A 304 10.66 -16.20 18.66
N GLU A 305 11.41 -16.09 19.76
CA GLU A 305 11.16 -15.14 20.83
C GLU A 305 11.31 -13.70 20.37
N SER A 306 12.38 -13.39 19.62
CA SER A 306 12.62 -12.05 19.07
C SER A 306 11.48 -11.59 18.17
N HIS A 307 11.04 -12.44 17.27
CA HIS A 307 9.92 -12.16 16.36
C HIS A 307 8.58 -12.04 17.09
N ALA A 308 8.31 -12.95 18.05
CA ALA A 308 7.09 -12.91 18.85
C ALA A 308 6.98 -11.63 19.69
N VAL A 309 8.08 -11.20 20.33
CA VAL A 309 8.13 -9.97 21.12
C VAL A 309 7.97 -8.74 20.23
N SER A 310 8.64 -8.71 19.08
CA SER A 310 8.52 -7.63 18.10
C SER A 310 7.08 -7.49 17.57
N SER A 311 6.42 -8.60 17.23
CA SER A 311 5.02 -8.60 16.76
C SER A 311 4.03 -8.17 17.85
N ALA A 312 4.36 -8.37 19.11
CA ALA A 312 3.53 -7.98 20.26
C ALA A 312 3.70 -6.51 20.68
N ALA A 313 4.83 -5.88 20.35
CA ALA A 313 5.27 -4.59 20.90
C ALA A 313 4.21 -3.49 20.84
N GLY A 314 3.51 -3.35 19.72
CA GLY A 314 2.47 -2.34 19.52
C GLY A 314 1.23 -2.50 20.43
N TYR A 315 1.07 -3.67 21.05
CA TYR A 315 -0.06 -3.99 21.94
C TYR A 315 0.29 -3.95 23.43
N LEU A 316 1.58 -3.76 23.76
CA LEU A 316 2.12 -3.71 25.12
C LEU A 316 2.23 -2.26 25.65
N ASP A 317 3.09 -2.03 26.63
CA ASP A 317 3.25 -0.73 27.29
C ASP A 317 3.99 0.32 26.45
N ASP A 318 4.13 1.51 27.01
CA ASP A 318 4.79 2.63 26.33
C ASP A 318 6.31 2.45 26.19
N ASN A 319 6.96 1.57 27.00
CA ASN A 319 8.39 1.30 26.85
C ASN A 319 8.68 0.49 25.58
N PHE A 320 7.88 -0.54 25.29
CA PHE A 320 7.96 -1.27 24.03
C PHE A 320 7.75 -0.35 22.85
N ARG A 321 6.74 0.53 22.94
CA ARG A 321 6.47 1.52 21.90
C ARG A 321 7.62 2.49 21.68
N ALA A 322 8.26 2.95 22.74
CA ALA A 322 9.41 3.86 22.63
C ALA A 322 10.59 3.21 21.89
N VAL A 323 10.87 1.94 22.18
CA VAL A 323 11.93 1.19 21.48
C VAL A 323 11.58 0.97 20.00
N GLU A 324 10.34 0.63 19.68
CA GLU A 324 9.85 0.52 18.29
C GLU A 324 10.00 1.84 17.53
N PHE A 325 9.67 2.97 18.17
CA PHE A 325 9.80 4.28 17.58
C PHE A 325 11.26 4.70 17.33
N GLU A 326 12.22 4.30 18.17
CA GLU A 326 13.65 4.55 17.94
C GLU A 326 14.14 3.93 16.62
N LEU A 327 13.73 2.71 16.31
CA LEU A 327 14.03 2.09 15.02
C LEU A 327 13.33 2.85 13.86
N GLY A 328 12.06 3.20 14.05
CA GLY A 328 11.28 3.98 13.08
C GLY A 328 11.93 5.31 12.69
N LYS A 329 12.58 6.00 13.65
CA LYS A 329 13.34 7.22 13.40
C LYS A 329 14.48 7.01 12.40
N VAL A 330 15.26 5.95 12.59
CA VAL A 330 16.40 5.64 11.73
C VAL A 330 15.94 5.25 10.33
N MET A 331 14.81 4.52 10.23
CA MET A 331 14.28 4.03 8.95
C MET A 331 13.58 5.10 8.11
N SER A 332 12.99 6.10 8.72
CA SER A 332 12.09 7.05 8.02
C SER A 332 12.38 8.52 8.28
N GLY A 333 13.27 8.83 9.24
CA GLY A 333 13.61 10.20 9.60
C GLY A 333 12.56 10.94 10.45
N VAL A 334 11.44 10.29 10.84
CA VAL A 334 10.42 10.89 11.72
C VAL A 334 11.03 11.33 13.05
N GLN A 335 10.52 12.43 13.63
CA GLN A 335 11.06 12.99 14.86
C GLN A 335 10.14 12.82 16.07
N GLN A 336 8.86 12.57 15.83
CA GLN A 336 7.83 12.40 16.86
C GLN A 336 6.94 11.20 16.50
N ASP A 337 6.57 10.40 17.52
CA ASP A 337 5.65 9.30 17.35
C ASP A 337 4.22 9.78 17.10
N ARG A 338 3.47 8.99 16.36
CA ARG A 338 2.05 9.24 16.08
C ARG A 338 1.25 9.24 17.38
N PRO A 339 0.31 10.19 17.60
CA PRO A 339 -0.56 10.22 18.75
C PRO A 339 -1.29 8.88 18.99
N ARG A 340 -1.53 8.52 20.26
CA ARG A 340 -2.17 7.24 20.61
C ARG A 340 -3.53 7.06 19.92
N TRP A 341 -4.34 8.11 19.84
CA TRP A 341 -5.64 8.03 19.19
C TRP A 341 -5.54 7.63 17.72
N LYS A 342 -4.53 8.10 16.98
CA LYS A 342 -4.30 7.69 15.57
C LYS A 342 -3.95 6.20 15.50
N ARG A 343 -3.10 5.71 16.38
CA ARG A 343 -2.73 4.29 16.44
C ARG A 343 -3.93 3.42 16.82
N ALA A 344 -4.73 3.84 17.80
CA ALA A 344 -5.95 3.13 18.21
C ALA A 344 -7.02 3.12 17.10
N THR A 345 -7.22 4.24 16.41
CA THR A 345 -8.11 4.34 15.25
C THR A 345 -7.67 3.41 14.11
N ALA A 346 -6.37 3.42 13.79
CA ALA A 346 -5.80 2.55 12.76
C ALA A 346 -5.94 1.06 13.13
N LEU A 347 -5.75 0.69 14.41
CA LEU A 347 -5.94 -0.67 14.89
C LEU A 347 -7.39 -1.14 14.70
N VAL A 348 -8.37 -0.35 15.12
CA VAL A 348 -9.80 -0.69 14.97
C VAL A 348 -10.17 -0.80 13.49
N SER A 349 -9.74 0.18 12.67
CA SER A 349 -10.00 0.18 11.23
C SER A 349 -9.30 -0.97 10.49
N GLY A 350 -8.13 -1.40 10.95
CA GLY A 350 -7.41 -2.55 10.38
C GLY A 350 -8.05 -3.89 10.70
N VAL A 351 -8.61 -4.03 11.90
CA VAL A 351 -9.24 -5.28 12.37
C VAL A 351 -10.69 -5.43 11.89
N LEU A 352 -11.47 -4.35 11.97
CA LEU A 352 -12.89 -4.30 11.62
C LEU A 352 -13.11 -3.53 10.30
N GLY A 353 -12.20 -3.71 9.34
CA GLY A 353 -12.06 -2.88 8.15
C GLY A 353 -13.35 -2.66 7.39
N GLU A 354 -14.06 -3.71 6.99
CA GLU A 354 -15.31 -3.54 6.23
C GLU A 354 -16.47 -3.06 7.10
N ALA A 355 -16.47 -3.36 8.40
CA ALA A 355 -17.47 -2.81 9.31
C ALA A 355 -17.34 -1.29 9.44
N ILE A 356 -16.12 -0.80 9.63
CA ILE A 356 -15.82 0.65 9.61
C ILE A 356 -16.08 1.23 8.21
N GLY A 357 -15.73 0.50 7.15
CA GLY A 357 -15.99 0.89 5.77
C GLY A 357 -17.47 1.12 5.48
N LYS A 358 -18.34 0.26 5.98
CA LYS A 358 -19.80 0.41 5.86
C LYS A 358 -20.29 1.70 6.52
N LEU A 359 -19.89 1.94 7.77
CA LEU A 359 -20.23 3.18 8.48
C LEU A 359 -19.68 4.43 7.76
N TYR A 360 -18.47 4.30 7.20
CA TYR A 360 -17.81 5.37 6.47
C TYR A 360 -18.58 5.77 5.21
N VAL A 361 -18.96 4.81 4.36
CA VAL A 361 -19.65 5.11 3.11
C VAL A 361 -21.06 5.63 3.34
N GLU A 362 -21.79 5.11 4.34
CA GLU A 362 -23.12 5.58 4.72
C GLU A 362 -23.11 7.08 5.09
N ARG A 363 -21.99 7.58 5.62
CA ARG A 363 -21.87 8.98 6.07
C ARG A 363 -21.16 9.90 5.07
N TYR A 364 -20.13 9.42 4.38
CA TYR A 364 -19.20 10.28 3.65
C TYR A 364 -19.15 10.05 2.14
N PHE A 365 -19.83 9.04 1.62
CA PHE A 365 -19.77 8.73 0.20
C PHE A 365 -21.17 8.61 -0.44
N PRO A 366 -21.70 9.68 -1.05
CA PRO A 366 -23.03 9.67 -1.67
C PRO A 366 -23.03 8.85 -2.97
N GLU A 367 -24.16 8.19 -3.25
CA GLU A 367 -24.37 7.39 -4.46
C GLU A 367 -24.11 8.20 -5.76
N SER A 368 -24.40 9.51 -5.75
CA SER A 368 -24.13 10.38 -6.90
C SER A 368 -22.64 10.41 -7.28
N SER A 369 -21.74 10.38 -6.30
CA SER A 369 -20.30 10.32 -6.54
C SER A 369 -19.90 8.98 -7.18
N LYS A 370 -20.49 7.86 -6.74
CA LYS A 370 -20.27 6.54 -7.35
C LYS A 370 -20.67 6.55 -8.83
N GLN A 371 -21.82 7.11 -9.17
CA GLN A 371 -22.32 7.17 -10.55
C GLN A 371 -21.44 8.05 -11.46
N GLN A 372 -20.98 9.20 -10.96
CA GLN A 372 -20.05 10.07 -11.70
C GLN A 372 -18.72 9.37 -11.97
N MET A 373 -18.20 8.65 -10.97
CA MET A 373 -16.98 7.86 -11.11
C MET A 373 -17.12 6.74 -12.13
N LEU A 374 -18.23 6.01 -12.12
CA LEU A 374 -18.50 4.97 -13.11
C LEU A 374 -18.56 5.55 -14.53
N GLN A 375 -19.11 6.78 -14.70
CA GLN A 375 -19.09 7.46 -15.99
C GLN A 375 -17.68 7.83 -16.41
N LEU A 376 -16.85 8.33 -15.48
CA LEU A 376 -15.46 8.68 -15.75
C LEU A 376 -14.66 7.43 -16.18
N VAL A 377 -14.82 6.29 -15.46
CA VAL A 377 -14.21 5.01 -15.83
C VAL A 377 -14.60 4.59 -17.26
N ARG A 378 -15.88 4.67 -17.63
CA ARG A 378 -16.34 4.37 -19.01
C ARG A 378 -15.68 5.27 -20.06
N ASN A 379 -15.52 6.55 -19.76
CA ASN A 379 -14.87 7.49 -20.67
C ASN A 379 -13.39 7.14 -20.87
N LEU A 380 -12.71 6.71 -19.81
CA LEU A 380 -11.30 6.25 -19.89
C LEU A 380 -11.17 4.91 -20.60
N GLN A 381 -12.10 3.95 -20.40
CA GLN A 381 -12.14 2.69 -21.15
C GLN A 381 -12.29 2.96 -22.67
N LYS A 382 -13.19 3.87 -23.05
CA LYS A 382 -13.35 4.33 -24.45
C LYS A 382 -12.04 4.93 -25.00
N ALA A 383 -11.38 5.78 -24.21
CA ALA A 383 -10.11 6.40 -24.61
C ALA A 383 -8.97 5.36 -24.76
N LEU A 384 -8.85 4.41 -23.83
CA LEU A 384 -7.86 3.32 -23.94
C LEU A 384 -8.13 2.43 -25.16
N SER A 385 -9.39 2.06 -25.42
CA SER A 385 -9.78 1.34 -26.64
C SER A 385 -9.32 2.06 -27.89
N GLN A 386 -9.56 3.39 -28.01
CA GLN A 386 -9.09 4.19 -29.14
C GLN A 386 -7.56 4.16 -29.29
N ARG A 387 -6.83 4.24 -28.18
CA ARG A 387 -5.36 4.22 -28.20
C ARG A 387 -4.79 2.85 -28.57
N ILE A 388 -5.42 1.76 -28.16
CA ILE A 388 -5.07 0.41 -28.62
C ILE A 388 -5.25 0.30 -30.14
N ASP A 389 -6.36 0.79 -30.69
CA ASP A 389 -6.61 0.77 -32.15
C ASP A 389 -5.59 1.60 -32.93
N GLU A 390 -5.17 2.74 -32.39
CA GLU A 390 -4.19 3.64 -32.99
C GLU A 390 -2.74 3.19 -32.82
N ALA A 391 -2.43 2.24 -31.92
CA ALA A 391 -1.07 1.77 -31.68
C ALA A 391 -0.47 1.13 -32.94
N THR A 392 0.56 1.76 -33.52
CA THR A 392 1.18 1.32 -34.79
C THR A 392 2.15 0.16 -34.63
N TRP A 393 2.53 -0.16 -33.41
CA TRP A 393 3.53 -1.18 -33.09
C TRP A 393 2.92 -2.56 -32.75
N MET A 394 1.60 -2.61 -32.53
CA MET A 394 0.86 -3.85 -32.28
C MET A 394 0.24 -4.41 -33.55
N SER A 395 0.34 -5.72 -33.73
CA SER A 395 -0.39 -6.46 -34.76
C SER A 395 -1.91 -6.45 -34.52
N PRO A 396 -2.73 -6.66 -35.55
CA PRO A 396 -4.18 -6.80 -35.37
C PRO A 396 -4.59 -7.89 -34.38
N ALA A 397 -3.84 -8.99 -34.33
CA ALA A 397 -4.09 -10.11 -33.41
C ALA A 397 -3.92 -9.68 -31.95
N THR A 398 -2.80 -9.02 -31.61
CA THR A 398 -2.55 -8.50 -30.25
C THR A 398 -3.55 -7.41 -29.87
N LYS A 399 -3.91 -6.52 -30.79
CA LYS A 399 -4.95 -5.50 -30.55
C LYS A 399 -6.30 -6.12 -30.19
N ALA A 400 -6.71 -7.17 -30.92
CA ALA A 400 -7.97 -7.87 -30.63
C ALA A 400 -7.99 -8.47 -29.22
N GLN A 401 -6.88 -9.06 -28.77
CA GLN A 401 -6.74 -9.60 -27.41
C GLN A 401 -6.72 -8.49 -26.36
N ALA A 402 -6.03 -7.37 -26.62
CA ALA A 402 -6.01 -6.22 -25.75
C ALA A 402 -7.40 -5.59 -25.58
N GLN A 403 -8.17 -5.45 -26.68
CA GLN A 403 -9.56 -4.96 -26.63
C GLN A 403 -10.46 -5.91 -25.84
N ASP A 404 -10.31 -7.21 -26.05
CA ASP A 404 -11.09 -8.22 -25.34
C ASP A 404 -10.75 -8.23 -23.83
N LYS A 405 -9.48 -8.05 -23.46
CA LYS A 405 -9.07 -7.92 -22.06
C LYS A 405 -9.66 -6.66 -21.43
N LEU A 406 -9.60 -5.51 -22.10
CA LEU A 406 -10.18 -4.25 -21.63
C LEU A 406 -11.70 -4.37 -21.44
N ALA A 407 -12.41 -5.01 -22.37
CA ALA A 407 -13.85 -5.22 -22.30
C ALA A 407 -14.28 -6.11 -21.11
N ASN A 408 -13.36 -6.93 -20.60
CA ASN A 408 -13.59 -7.84 -19.48
C ASN A 408 -13.05 -7.30 -18.13
N PHE A 409 -12.66 -6.03 -18.04
CA PHE A 409 -12.29 -5.44 -16.76
C PHE A 409 -13.47 -5.45 -15.78
N ILE A 410 -13.25 -6.03 -14.61
CA ILE A 410 -14.16 -5.86 -13.47
C ILE A 410 -13.89 -4.49 -12.86
N VAL A 411 -14.92 -3.67 -12.72
CA VAL A 411 -14.83 -2.30 -12.22
C VAL A 411 -15.47 -2.23 -10.83
N LYS A 412 -14.67 -1.90 -9.82
CA LYS A 412 -15.10 -1.74 -8.43
C LYS A 412 -14.95 -0.27 -8.01
N VAL A 413 -16.06 0.37 -7.61
CA VAL A 413 -16.08 1.80 -7.22
C VAL A 413 -16.80 1.99 -5.89
N GLY A 414 -16.11 2.65 -4.98
CA GLY A 414 -16.64 3.10 -3.70
C GLY A 414 -16.62 2.03 -2.62
N TYR A 415 -17.43 1.00 -2.73
CA TYR A 415 -17.62 -0.02 -1.71
C TYR A 415 -18.17 -1.33 -2.28
N PRO A 416 -17.98 -2.48 -1.56
CA PRO A 416 -18.49 -3.78 -1.98
C PRO A 416 -20.01 -3.89 -1.81
N ASP A 417 -20.64 -4.74 -2.63
CA ASP A 417 -22.09 -5.02 -2.52
C ASP A 417 -22.41 -5.93 -1.34
N THR A 418 -21.45 -6.77 -0.92
CA THR A 418 -21.58 -7.70 0.21
C THR A 418 -20.50 -7.38 1.24
N TRP A 419 -20.90 -7.27 2.50
CA TRP A 419 -20.01 -6.94 3.61
C TRP A 419 -19.57 -8.19 4.39
N LYS A 420 -18.34 -8.17 4.89
CA LYS A 420 -17.80 -9.21 5.75
C LYS A 420 -18.61 -9.31 7.06
N ASP A 421 -18.90 -10.54 7.47
CA ASP A 421 -19.56 -10.82 8.75
C ASP A 421 -18.53 -10.92 9.88
N TYR A 422 -18.72 -10.10 10.91
CA TYR A 422 -17.92 -10.09 12.13
C TYR A 422 -18.64 -10.67 13.33
N THR A 423 -19.77 -11.35 13.16
CA THR A 423 -20.60 -11.88 14.27
C THR A 423 -19.78 -12.74 15.24
N ASN A 424 -18.95 -13.62 14.71
CA ASN A 424 -18.14 -14.57 15.50
C ASN A 424 -16.79 -14.01 15.97
N LEU A 425 -16.44 -12.77 15.62
CA LEU A 425 -15.28 -12.09 16.18
C LEU A 425 -15.65 -11.61 17.59
N HIS A 426 -14.81 -11.87 18.59
CA HIS A 426 -15.07 -11.50 19.98
C HIS A 426 -13.97 -10.53 20.47
N VAL A 427 -14.40 -9.53 21.23
CA VAL A 427 -13.55 -8.64 22.02
C VAL A 427 -13.98 -8.74 23.48
N ASP A 428 -13.03 -9.09 24.36
CA ASP A 428 -13.25 -9.23 25.79
C ASP A 428 -12.48 -8.15 26.55
N GLU A 429 -13.20 -7.25 27.23
CA GLU A 429 -12.62 -6.15 28.02
C GLU A 429 -11.82 -6.64 29.24
N GLN A 430 -12.01 -7.90 29.68
CA GLN A 430 -11.24 -8.47 30.79
C GLN A 430 -9.83 -8.88 30.37
N LEU A 431 -9.66 -9.26 29.12
CA LEU A 431 -8.35 -9.60 28.54
C LEU A 431 -7.53 -8.34 28.22
N SER A 432 -6.20 -8.46 28.21
CA SER A 432 -5.30 -7.40 27.72
C SER A 432 -5.56 -7.12 26.24
N LEU A 433 -5.04 -5.96 25.75
CA LEU A 433 -5.10 -5.66 24.32
C LEU A 433 -4.36 -6.73 23.51
N PHE A 434 -3.19 -7.19 23.99
CA PHE A 434 -2.40 -8.25 23.33
C PHE A 434 -3.17 -9.57 23.18
N GLU A 435 -3.81 -10.06 24.26
CA GLU A 435 -4.61 -11.29 24.22
C GLU A 435 -5.80 -11.17 23.27
N ASN A 436 -6.50 -10.03 23.29
CA ASN A 436 -7.56 -9.75 22.32
C ASN A 436 -7.03 -9.81 20.88
N MET A 437 -5.88 -9.18 20.60
CA MET A 437 -5.32 -9.17 19.26
C MET A 437 -4.91 -10.56 18.78
N GLN A 438 -4.35 -11.41 19.66
CA GLN A 438 -4.09 -12.81 19.33
C GLN A 438 -5.36 -13.57 18.95
N ASN A 439 -6.44 -13.41 19.71
CA ASN A 439 -7.72 -14.07 19.43
C ASN A 439 -8.35 -13.56 18.13
N ILE A 440 -8.29 -12.27 17.90
CA ILE A 440 -8.75 -11.62 16.66
C ILE A 440 -7.96 -12.11 15.45
N ARG A 441 -6.62 -12.16 15.54
CA ARG A 441 -5.77 -12.65 14.46
C ARG A 441 -6.04 -14.11 14.14
N ALA A 442 -6.18 -14.97 15.16
CA ALA A 442 -6.57 -16.36 14.98
C ALA A 442 -7.91 -16.49 14.26
N PHE A 443 -8.92 -15.70 14.66
CA PHE A 443 -10.23 -15.68 13.98
C PHE A 443 -10.11 -15.26 12.52
N LEU A 444 -9.41 -14.15 12.24
CA LEU A 444 -9.26 -13.62 10.89
C LEU A 444 -8.49 -14.59 9.96
N SER A 445 -7.44 -15.24 10.49
CA SER A 445 -6.69 -16.27 9.77
C SER A 445 -7.57 -17.47 9.43
N GLN A 446 -8.31 -17.99 10.41
CA GLN A 446 -9.22 -19.13 10.20
C GLN A 446 -10.34 -18.80 9.22
N ASP A 447 -10.94 -17.59 9.33
CA ASP A 447 -11.94 -17.10 8.37
C ASP A 447 -11.37 -17.05 6.94
N TYR A 448 -10.18 -16.47 6.78
CA TYR A 448 -9.50 -16.38 5.49
C TYR A 448 -9.23 -17.75 4.86
N ILE A 449 -8.65 -18.67 5.64
CA ILE A 449 -8.31 -20.03 5.18
C ILE A 449 -9.59 -20.79 4.80
N SER A 450 -10.64 -20.74 5.62
CA SER A 450 -11.90 -21.47 5.40
C SER A 450 -12.65 -21.00 4.15
N ARG A 451 -12.54 -19.73 3.80
CA ARG A 451 -13.16 -19.15 2.61
C ARG A 451 -12.38 -19.41 1.33
N LYS A 452 -11.07 -19.70 1.42
CA LYS A 452 -10.20 -19.75 0.23
C LYS A 452 -9.67 -21.14 -0.10
N VAL A 453 -9.26 -21.95 0.87
CA VAL A 453 -8.64 -23.26 0.57
C VAL A 453 -9.66 -24.19 -0.08
N ASN A 454 -9.31 -24.78 -1.22
CA ASN A 454 -10.16 -25.61 -2.05
C ASN A 454 -11.47 -24.93 -2.52
N LYS A 455 -11.45 -23.61 -2.66
CA LYS A 455 -12.60 -22.83 -3.12
C LYS A 455 -12.25 -22.10 -4.41
N PRO A 456 -13.24 -21.81 -5.27
CA PRO A 456 -13.04 -20.89 -6.38
C PRO A 456 -12.68 -19.49 -5.87
N VAL A 457 -12.05 -18.70 -6.74
CA VAL A 457 -11.75 -17.29 -6.46
C VAL A 457 -13.07 -16.49 -6.39
N ASP A 458 -13.26 -15.78 -5.30
CA ASP A 458 -14.39 -14.85 -5.15
C ASP A 458 -14.04 -13.50 -5.79
N LYS A 459 -14.55 -13.26 -7.00
CA LYS A 459 -14.33 -11.99 -7.72
C LYS A 459 -15.08 -10.81 -7.10
N ALA A 460 -16.01 -11.02 -6.16
CA ALA A 460 -16.67 -9.95 -5.42
C ALA A 460 -15.85 -9.43 -4.24
N GLU A 461 -14.85 -10.18 -3.76
CA GLU A 461 -13.98 -9.78 -2.66
C GLU A 461 -13.13 -8.55 -3.03
N TRP A 462 -13.06 -7.57 -2.13
CA TRP A 462 -12.21 -6.38 -2.27
C TRP A 462 -10.89 -6.57 -1.52
N GLN A 463 -9.77 -6.13 -2.12
CA GLN A 463 -8.47 -6.18 -1.47
C GLN A 463 -8.19 -4.94 -0.59
N MET A 464 -8.95 -3.87 -0.79
CA MET A 464 -8.88 -2.64 0.01
C MET A 464 -10.25 -2.34 0.60
N THR A 465 -10.26 -1.78 1.81
CA THR A 465 -11.51 -1.31 2.43
C THR A 465 -11.95 0.04 1.86
N PRO A 466 -13.24 0.40 1.94
CA PRO A 466 -13.75 1.66 1.39
C PRO A 466 -13.08 2.92 1.93
N GLN A 467 -12.58 2.89 3.17
CA GLN A 467 -11.88 4.01 3.80
C GLN A 467 -10.38 4.09 3.47
N THR A 468 -9.87 3.25 2.57
CA THR A 468 -8.47 3.28 2.12
C THR A 468 -8.26 4.37 1.07
N VAL A 469 -7.28 5.26 1.30
CA VAL A 469 -6.87 6.29 0.34
C VAL A 469 -5.86 5.69 -0.64
N ASN A 470 -6.36 4.88 -1.55
CA ASN A 470 -5.58 4.23 -2.61
C ASN A 470 -6.51 3.66 -3.69
N ALA A 471 -5.91 3.04 -4.73
CA ALA A 471 -6.57 2.27 -5.78
C ALA A 471 -5.71 1.04 -6.12
N TYR A 472 -6.22 0.09 -6.89
CA TYR A 472 -5.43 -1.04 -7.37
C TYR A 472 -5.97 -1.66 -8.65
N TYR A 473 -5.06 -2.31 -9.41
CA TYR A 473 -5.36 -3.33 -10.40
C TYR A 473 -4.96 -4.71 -9.89
N ASN A 474 -5.81 -5.72 -10.08
CA ASN A 474 -5.49 -7.12 -9.76
C ASN A 474 -5.44 -7.95 -11.06
N PRO A 475 -4.27 -8.47 -11.47
CA PRO A 475 -4.13 -9.21 -12.72
C PRO A 475 -4.86 -10.55 -12.71
N THR A 476 -4.99 -11.24 -11.57
CA THR A 476 -5.60 -12.57 -11.47
C THR A 476 -7.13 -12.55 -11.53
N THR A 477 -7.75 -11.40 -11.28
CA THR A 477 -9.20 -11.19 -11.45
C THR A 477 -9.52 -10.26 -12.61
N ASN A 478 -8.52 -9.62 -13.21
CA ASN A 478 -8.62 -8.60 -14.24
C ASN A 478 -9.54 -7.44 -13.78
N GLU A 479 -9.28 -6.90 -12.58
CA GLU A 479 -10.10 -5.88 -11.95
C GLU A 479 -9.34 -4.60 -11.62
N ILE A 480 -10.07 -3.46 -11.70
CA ILE A 480 -9.65 -2.16 -11.19
C ILE A 480 -10.58 -1.76 -10.04
N CYS A 481 -10.00 -1.21 -8.97
CA CYS A 481 -10.75 -0.85 -7.76
C CYS A 481 -10.38 0.54 -7.25
N PHE A 482 -11.42 1.34 -6.96
CA PHE A 482 -11.32 2.70 -6.46
C PHE A 482 -12.16 2.83 -5.18
N PRO A 483 -11.56 2.65 -3.98
CA PRO A 483 -12.25 2.83 -2.70
C PRO A 483 -12.84 4.24 -2.52
N ALA A 484 -13.90 4.36 -1.72
CA ALA A 484 -14.61 5.63 -1.52
C ALA A 484 -13.69 6.76 -1.02
N ALA A 485 -12.69 6.43 -0.20
CA ALA A 485 -11.85 7.43 0.44
C ALA A 485 -10.95 8.20 -0.53
N ILE A 486 -10.49 7.61 -1.64
CA ILE A 486 -9.70 8.35 -2.65
C ILE A 486 -10.57 9.24 -3.53
N LEU A 487 -11.89 9.01 -3.60
CA LEU A 487 -12.84 9.71 -4.45
C LEU A 487 -13.27 11.04 -3.83
N GLN A 488 -12.31 11.86 -3.41
CA GLN A 488 -12.47 13.15 -2.74
C GLN A 488 -11.36 14.12 -3.17
N PRO A 489 -11.54 15.45 -2.93
CA PRO A 489 -10.46 16.42 -3.21
C PRO A 489 -9.13 16.05 -2.52
N PRO A 490 -8.00 16.25 -3.18
CA PRO A 490 -7.81 16.87 -4.50
C PRO A 490 -7.89 15.89 -5.68
N PHE A 491 -8.23 14.61 -5.48
CA PHE A 491 -8.29 13.59 -6.53
C PHE A 491 -9.57 13.74 -7.37
N PHE A 492 -10.70 13.84 -6.70
CA PHE A 492 -12.03 13.97 -7.31
C PHE A 492 -12.89 14.99 -6.56
N ASP A 493 -13.50 15.94 -7.31
CA ASP A 493 -14.51 16.83 -6.77
C ASP A 493 -15.63 16.99 -7.81
N PRO A 494 -16.89 16.65 -7.48
CA PRO A 494 -18.01 16.77 -8.42
C PRO A 494 -18.33 18.22 -8.81
N ASN A 495 -17.76 19.21 -8.12
CA ASN A 495 -18.06 20.63 -8.33
C ASN A 495 -16.99 21.39 -9.10
N VAL A 496 -15.84 20.76 -9.40
CA VAL A 496 -14.75 21.39 -10.17
C VAL A 496 -14.91 21.15 -11.68
N ASP A 497 -14.07 21.84 -12.45
CA ASP A 497 -13.95 21.67 -13.89
C ASP A 497 -13.52 20.25 -14.28
N GLU A 498 -14.07 19.72 -15.37
CA GLU A 498 -13.76 18.38 -15.89
C GLU A 498 -12.27 18.16 -16.08
N ALA A 499 -11.53 19.14 -16.60
CA ALA A 499 -10.09 19.00 -16.83
C ALA A 499 -9.32 18.74 -15.53
N VAL A 500 -9.78 19.26 -14.38
CA VAL A 500 -9.20 19.00 -13.07
C VAL A 500 -9.45 17.55 -12.65
N ASN A 501 -10.69 17.05 -12.80
CA ASN A 501 -11.00 15.65 -12.47
C ASN A 501 -10.29 14.66 -13.40
N TYR A 502 -10.16 14.96 -14.71
CA TYR A 502 -9.38 14.12 -15.62
C TYR A 502 -7.89 14.14 -15.31
N GLY A 503 -7.31 15.28 -14.89
CA GLY A 503 -5.91 15.37 -14.47
C GLY A 503 -5.64 14.73 -13.11
N GLY A 504 -6.63 14.76 -12.21
CA GLY A 504 -6.58 14.13 -10.88
C GLY A 504 -6.93 12.65 -10.91
N ILE A 505 -8.16 12.32 -10.51
CA ILE A 505 -8.61 10.92 -10.42
C ILE A 505 -8.61 10.23 -11.79
N GLY A 506 -8.83 10.95 -12.90
CA GLY A 506 -8.75 10.37 -14.24
C GLY A 506 -7.36 9.84 -14.54
N GLY A 507 -6.30 10.58 -14.15
CA GLY A 507 -4.91 10.09 -14.22
C GLY A 507 -4.70 8.80 -13.42
N VAL A 508 -5.26 8.70 -12.21
CA VAL A 508 -5.22 7.50 -11.36
C VAL A 508 -6.00 6.33 -11.98
N ILE A 509 -7.20 6.57 -12.50
CA ILE A 509 -7.99 5.52 -13.17
C ILE A 509 -7.24 4.96 -14.38
N GLY A 510 -6.68 5.84 -15.21
CA GLY A 510 -5.89 5.43 -16.36
C GLY A 510 -4.60 4.69 -15.96
N HIS A 511 -3.99 5.04 -14.82
CA HIS A 511 -2.86 4.35 -14.23
C HIS A 511 -3.24 2.90 -13.88
N GLU A 512 -4.34 2.69 -13.15
CA GLU A 512 -4.80 1.34 -12.80
C GLU A 512 -5.20 0.52 -14.04
N MET A 513 -5.84 1.14 -15.04
CA MET A 513 -6.12 0.49 -16.32
C MET A 513 -4.83 0.05 -17.04
N SER A 514 -3.78 0.89 -16.96
CA SER A 514 -2.49 0.61 -17.60
C SER A 514 -1.77 -0.57 -16.97
N HIS A 515 -1.98 -0.84 -15.66
CA HIS A 515 -1.46 -2.04 -15.02
C HIS A 515 -1.98 -3.34 -15.65
N GLY A 516 -3.13 -3.34 -16.29
CA GLY A 516 -3.60 -4.47 -17.08
C GLY A 516 -2.70 -4.79 -18.27
N PHE A 517 -1.84 -3.86 -18.68
CA PHE A 517 -1.02 -3.91 -19.88
C PHE A 517 0.43 -3.49 -19.62
N ASP A 518 0.87 -3.43 -18.36
CA ASP A 518 2.26 -3.17 -17.99
C ASP A 518 3.15 -4.42 -18.14
N ASP A 519 4.38 -4.38 -17.66
CA ASP A 519 5.35 -5.48 -17.79
C ASP A 519 4.94 -6.76 -17.04
N GLN A 520 4.08 -6.65 -16.02
CA GLN A 520 3.53 -7.79 -15.28
C GLN A 520 2.10 -8.12 -15.75
N GLY A 521 1.19 -7.15 -15.78
CA GLY A 521 -0.20 -7.36 -16.13
C GLY A 521 -0.40 -7.83 -17.58
N SER A 522 0.48 -7.43 -18.50
CA SER A 522 0.49 -7.92 -19.89
C SER A 522 0.69 -9.43 -20.03
N GLN A 523 1.20 -10.10 -18.99
CA GLN A 523 1.37 -11.55 -18.96
C GLN A 523 0.08 -12.31 -18.62
N PHE A 524 -0.99 -11.61 -18.22
CA PHE A 524 -2.27 -12.20 -17.84
C PHE A 524 -3.33 -11.93 -18.90
N ASP A 525 -4.15 -12.96 -19.20
CA ASP A 525 -5.27 -12.85 -20.12
C ASP A 525 -6.51 -12.19 -19.45
N LYS A 526 -7.58 -12.07 -20.22
CA LYS A 526 -8.86 -11.50 -19.75
C LYS A 526 -9.53 -12.24 -18.60
N TYR A 527 -9.18 -13.48 -18.37
CA TYR A 527 -9.71 -14.30 -17.27
C TYR A 527 -8.85 -14.22 -16.01
N GLY A 528 -7.66 -13.63 -16.11
CA GLY A 528 -6.66 -13.55 -15.06
C GLY A 528 -5.65 -14.69 -15.06
N ASN A 529 -5.62 -15.54 -16.09
CA ASN A 529 -4.61 -16.59 -16.22
C ASN A 529 -3.31 -16.01 -16.77
N GLN A 530 -2.19 -16.40 -16.18
CA GLN A 530 -0.88 -16.15 -16.77
C GLN A 530 -0.75 -16.96 -18.07
N ASN A 531 -0.99 -16.28 -19.17
CA ASN A 531 -1.04 -16.85 -20.50
C ASN A 531 -0.44 -15.85 -21.51
N ASP A 532 0.56 -16.26 -22.28
CA ASP A 532 1.18 -15.39 -23.27
C ASP A 532 0.25 -15.24 -24.47
N TRP A 533 -0.44 -14.12 -24.56
CA TRP A 533 -1.37 -13.77 -25.63
C TRP A 533 -0.79 -12.82 -26.67
N TRP A 534 0.49 -12.44 -26.51
CA TRP A 534 1.22 -11.57 -27.42
C TRP A 534 1.80 -12.36 -28.59
N THR A 535 1.92 -11.73 -29.77
CA THR A 535 2.85 -12.26 -30.76
C THR A 535 4.29 -12.02 -30.29
N ALA A 536 5.23 -12.87 -30.70
CA ALA A 536 6.64 -12.73 -30.31
C ALA A 536 7.24 -11.38 -30.77
N GLU A 537 6.80 -10.84 -31.90
CA GLU A 537 7.23 -9.54 -32.42
C GLU A 537 6.65 -8.39 -31.60
N ASP A 538 5.37 -8.45 -31.25
CA ASP A 538 4.73 -7.41 -30.43
C ASP A 538 5.32 -7.37 -29.03
N LYS A 539 5.62 -8.52 -28.44
CA LYS A 539 6.32 -8.62 -27.15
C LYS A 539 7.69 -7.93 -27.21
N LYS A 540 8.48 -8.21 -28.24
CA LYS A 540 9.77 -7.54 -28.46
C LYS A 540 9.61 -6.03 -28.65
N ASN A 541 8.59 -5.59 -29.38
CA ASN A 541 8.28 -4.18 -29.58
C ASN A 541 7.88 -3.51 -28.28
N PHE A 542 7.11 -4.17 -27.43
CA PHE A 542 6.75 -3.70 -26.10
C PHE A 542 7.99 -3.56 -25.20
N GLU A 543 8.83 -4.61 -25.12
CA GLU A 543 10.06 -4.59 -24.34
C GLU A 543 11.02 -3.46 -24.77
N ALA A 544 11.14 -3.20 -26.07
CA ALA A 544 11.95 -2.10 -26.57
C ALA A 544 11.42 -0.72 -26.14
N ARG A 545 10.10 -0.56 -26.03
CA ARG A 545 9.44 0.69 -25.59
C ARG A 545 9.52 0.88 -24.09
N THR A 546 9.30 -0.17 -23.32
CA THR A 546 9.39 -0.13 -21.86
C THR A 546 10.83 0.07 -21.39
N LYS A 547 11.81 -0.45 -22.13
CA LYS A 547 13.23 -0.17 -21.88
C LYS A 547 13.57 1.33 -21.92
N VAL A 548 12.88 2.13 -22.73
CA VAL A 548 13.05 3.59 -22.72
C VAL A 548 12.73 4.17 -21.34
N LEU A 549 11.67 3.70 -20.68
CA LEU A 549 11.34 4.12 -19.32
C LEU A 549 12.38 3.62 -18.31
N VAL A 550 12.79 2.35 -18.38
CA VAL A 550 13.83 1.80 -17.49
C VAL A 550 15.10 2.67 -17.55
N ASP A 551 15.61 2.92 -18.76
CA ASP A 551 16.85 3.68 -18.94
C ASP A 551 16.69 5.14 -18.49
N TYR A 552 15.54 5.77 -18.78
CA TYR A 552 15.27 7.16 -18.43
C TYR A 552 15.15 7.32 -16.92
N PHE A 553 14.31 6.55 -16.24
CA PHE A 553 14.14 6.64 -14.78
C PHE A 553 15.41 6.24 -14.02
N SER A 554 16.19 5.27 -14.52
CA SER A 554 17.50 4.93 -13.95
C SER A 554 18.53 6.05 -14.08
N SER A 555 18.29 7.04 -14.95
CA SER A 555 19.15 8.24 -15.04
C SER A 555 18.80 9.32 -14.02
N ILE A 556 17.59 9.28 -13.41
CA ILE A 556 17.09 10.30 -12.49
C ILE A 556 17.73 10.12 -11.11
N GLU A 557 18.27 11.19 -10.59
CA GLU A 557 18.84 11.28 -9.25
C GLU A 557 17.74 11.72 -8.28
N ALA A 558 17.34 10.82 -7.36
CA ALA A 558 16.33 11.09 -6.36
C ALA A 558 16.90 11.78 -5.10
N LEU A 559 18.14 11.48 -4.77
CA LEU A 559 18.94 12.09 -3.72
C LEU A 559 20.38 12.26 -4.24
N PRO A 560 21.19 13.17 -3.69
CA PRO A 560 22.58 13.32 -4.10
C PRO A 560 23.33 11.99 -4.17
N GLY A 561 23.77 11.58 -5.37
CA GLY A 561 24.45 10.32 -5.63
C GLY A 561 23.56 9.06 -5.62
N LYS A 562 22.25 9.16 -5.43
CA LYS A 562 21.33 8.02 -5.38
C LYS A 562 20.26 8.13 -6.45
N LYS A 563 20.21 7.16 -7.35
CA LYS A 563 19.30 7.11 -8.50
C LYS A 563 18.09 6.21 -8.24
N ILE A 564 17.03 6.47 -8.99
CA ILE A 564 15.86 5.59 -9.04
C ILE A 564 16.26 4.25 -9.68
N ASN A 565 15.73 3.15 -9.16
CA ASN A 565 15.84 1.85 -9.80
C ASN A 565 14.74 1.69 -10.86
N GLY A 566 15.05 2.07 -12.11
CA GLY A 566 14.07 2.04 -13.20
C GLY A 566 13.52 0.64 -13.54
N LYS A 567 14.22 -0.45 -13.17
CA LYS A 567 13.67 -1.81 -13.31
C LYS A 567 12.64 -2.11 -12.22
N LEU A 568 12.90 -1.69 -10.98
CA LEU A 568 11.95 -1.85 -9.89
C LEU A 568 10.68 -1.05 -10.16
N THR A 569 10.83 0.19 -10.64
CA THR A 569 9.71 1.12 -10.83
C THR A 569 9.04 1.03 -12.20
N LEU A 570 9.39 0.04 -13.04
CA LEU A 570 8.92 -0.03 -14.43
C LEU A 570 7.39 -0.06 -14.55
N GLY A 571 6.71 -0.96 -13.84
CA GLY A 571 5.26 -1.09 -13.91
C GLY A 571 4.54 0.20 -13.53
N GLU A 572 4.98 0.83 -12.45
CA GLU A 572 4.44 2.11 -11.98
C GLU A 572 4.69 3.26 -12.97
N ASN A 573 5.87 3.29 -13.59
CA ASN A 573 6.18 4.30 -14.60
C ASN A 573 5.40 4.07 -15.91
N ILE A 574 5.07 2.81 -16.26
CA ILE A 574 4.13 2.49 -17.35
C ILE A 574 2.73 2.94 -16.97
N GLY A 575 2.29 2.69 -15.72
CA GLY A 575 1.03 3.14 -15.17
C GLY A 575 0.85 4.65 -15.30
N ASP A 576 1.83 5.45 -14.89
CA ASP A 576 1.80 6.90 -15.01
C ASP A 576 1.79 7.38 -16.49
N ASN A 577 2.63 6.78 -17.33
CA ASN A 577 2.69 7.13 -18.75
C ASN A 577 1.36 6.83 -19.46
N GLY A 578 0.81 5.64 -19.24
CA GLY A 578 -0.48 5.22 -19.79
C GLY A 578 -1.62 6.05 -19.21
N GLY A 579 -1.64 6.21 -17.88
CA GLY A 579 -2.66 6.96 -17.17
C GLY A 579 -2.82 8.39 -17.69
N LEU A 580 -1.72 9.11 -17.83
CA LEU A 580 -1.71 10.47 -18.39
C LEU A 580 -2.20 10.51 -19.84
N ASN A 581 -1.73 9.60 -20.69
CA ASN A 581 -2.13 9.56 -22.10
C ASN A 581 -3.61 9.18 -22.29
N ILE A 582 -4.08 8.16 -21.54
CA ILE A 582 -5.47 7.68 -21.61
C ILE A 582 -6.43 8.76 -21.10
N SER A 583 -6.13 9.33 -19.93
CA SER A 583 -6.98 10.34 -19.31
C SER A 583 -7.00 11.65 -20.11
N PHE A 584 -5.86 12.05 -20.67
CA PHE A 584 -5.83 13.22 -21.58
C PHE A 584 -6.66 12.97 -22.84
N ARG A 585 -6.61 11.78 -23.44
CA ARG A 585 -7.48 11.41 -24.58
C ARG A 585 -8.95 11.46 -24.18
N ALA A 586 -9.31 10.98 -23.00
CA ALA A 586 -10.67 11.04 -22.49
C ALA A 586 -11.15 12.50 -22.33
N LEU A 587 -10.33 13.38 -21.77
CA LEU A 587 -10.61 14.81 -21.71
C LEU A 587 -10.83 15.40 -23.11
N GLN A 588 -9.96 15.10 -24.09
CA GLN A 588 -10.13 15.62 -25.46
C GLN A 588 -11.44 15.14 -26.11
N ASN A 589 -11.87 13.91 -25.85
CA ASN A 589 -13.16 13.40 -26.31
C ASN A 589 -14.32 14.23 -25.71
N VAL A 590 -14.28 14.50 -24.40
CA VAL A 590 -15.32 15.29 -23.70
C VAL A 590 -15.35 16.73 -24.18
N LEU A 591 -14.20 17.38 -24.37
CA LEU A 591 -14.13 18.76 -24.91
C LEU A 591 -14.64 18.85 -26.36
N LYS A 592 -14.45 17.79 -27.15
CA LYS A 592 -15.01 17.71 -28.52
C LYS A 592 -16.52 17.51 -28.51
N GLU A 593 -17.04 16.66 -27.62
CA GLU A 593 -18.47 16.39 -27.46
C GLU A 593 -19.20 17.60 -26.85
N ASN A 594 -18.55 18.36 -25.96
CA ASN A 594 -19.08 19.56 -25.33
C ASN A 594 -18.11 20.76 -25.42
N PRO A 595 -18.09 21.49 -26.54
CA PRO A 595 -17.18 22.63 -26.76
C PRO A 595 -17.32 23.76 -25.73
N ALA A 596 -18.45 23.87 -25.03
CA ALA A 596 -18.63 24.87 -23.97
C ALA A 596 -17.69 24.69 -22.76
N LEU A 597 -17.15 23.49 -22.57
CA LEU A 597 -16.13 23.18 -21.55
C LEU A 597 -14.75 23.63 -21.97
N ASN A 598 -14.50 23.86 -23.27
CA ASN A 598 -13.20 24.28 -23.78
C ASN A 598 -12.99 25.79 -23.57
N LYS A 599 -12.87 26.20 -22.32
CA LYS A 599 -12.65 27.58 -21.90
C LYS A 599 -11.51 27.72 -20.93
N SER A 600 -10.86 28.88 -20.94
CA SER A 600 -9.87 29.23 -19.94
C SER A 600 -10.54 29.52 -18.59
N ILE A 601 -9.99 28.98 -17.50
CA ILE A 601 -10.37 29.25 -16.12
C ILE A 601 -9.06 29.59 -15.37
N ASP A 602 -9.09 30.68 -14.59
CA ASP A 602 -7.93 31.16 -13.82
C ASP A 602 -6.67 31.41 -14.70
N GLY A 603 -6.89 31.74 -15.99
CA GLY A 603 -5.81 31.98 -16.96
C GLY A 603 -5.23 30.71 -17.62
N PHE A 604 -5.72 29.52 -17.28
CA PHE A 604 -5.25 28.25 -17.82
C PHE A 604 -6.26 27.60 -18.77
N THR A 605 -5.77 26.99 -19.86
CA THR A 605 -6.56 26.16 -20.76
C THR A 605 -6.94 24.84 -20.06
N PRO A 606 -7.93 24.09 -20.56
CA PRO A 606 -8.25 22.77 -20.03
C PRO A 606 -7.02 21.83 -19.98
N GLU A 607 -6.19 21.82 -21.02
CA GLU A 607 -4.99 21.01 -21.10
C GLU A 607 -3.98 21.39 -20.01
N GLN A 608 -3.82 22.70 -19.75
CA GLN A 608 -2.93 23.16 -18.68
C GLN A 608 -3.47 22.77 -17.31
N ARG A 609 -4.78 22.91 -17.06
CA ARG A 609 -5.39 22.51 -15.78
C ARG A 609 -5.29 21.01 -15.55
N PHE A 610 -5.38 20.20 -16.61
CA PHE A 610 -5.15 18.75 -16.54
C PHE A 610 -3.77 18.42 -15.93
N PHE A 611 -2.70 18.97 -16.49
CA PHE A 611 -1.34 18.68 -15.99
C PHE A 611 -1.04 19.33 -14.63
N LEU A 612 -1.63 20.47 -14.33
CA LEU A 612 -1.52 21.10 -13.00
C LEU A 612 -2.24 20.26 -11.94
N SER A 613 -3.40 19.69 -12.26
CA SER A 613 -4.11 18.78 -11.38
C SER A 613 -3.32 17.50 -11.11
N TRP A 614 -2.70 16.90 -12.13
CA TRP A 614 -1.78 15.77 -11.94
C TRP A 614 -0.65 16.11 -10.97
N ALA A 615 -0.01 17.26 -11.13
CA ALA A 615 1.03 17.68 -10.20
C ALA A 615 0.51 17.88 -8.77
N THR A 616 -0.73 18.37 -8.62
CA THR A 616 -1.40 18.53 -7.32
C THR A 616 -1.64 17.18 -6.63
N VAL A 617 -2.01 16.14 -7.37
CA VAL A 617 -2.11 14.76 -6.82
C VAL A 617 -0.82 14.32 -6.15
N TRP A 618 0.31 14.66 -6.74
CA TRP A 618 1.65 14.30 -6.23
C TRP A 618 2.29 15.38 -5.37
N ALA A 619 1.56 16.45 -5.01
CA ALA A 619 2.10 17.47 -4.12
C ALA A 619 2.62 16.84 -2.81
N GLY A 620 3.82 17.24 -2.39
CA GLY A 620 4.41 16.72 -1.16
C GLY A 620 5.84 17.15 -0.89
N ASN A 621 6.24 16.98 0.37
CA ASN A 621 7.61 17.01 0.84
C ASN A 621 7.92 15.64 1.48
N ALA A 622 9.19 15.21 1.45
CA ALA A 622 9.62 13.95 2.06
C ALA A 622 11.01 14.09 2.69
N ARG A 623 11.26 13.34 3.75
CA ARG A 623 12.58 13.26 4.39
C ARG A 623 13.55 12.45 3.54
N PRO A 624 14.85 12.77 3.54
CA PRO A 624 15.84 12.01 2.79
C PRO A 624 15.85 10.51 3.12
N GLU A 625 15.70 10.15 4.40
CA GLU A 625 15.65 8.76 4.85
C GLU A 625 14.46 8.00 4.26
N PHE A 626 13.31 8.67 4.16
CA PHE A 626 12.12 8.12 3.52
C PHE A 626 12.36 7.86 2.02
N ILE A 627 12.93 8.84 1.31
CA ILE A 627 13.25 8.72 -0.13
C ILE A 627 14.29 7.61 -0.35
N ASP A 628 15.33 7.54 0.50
CA ASP A 628 16.35 6.49 0.40
C ASP A 628 15.77 5.09 0.55
N ARG A 629 14.86 4.91 1.50
CA ARG A 629 14.13 3.66 1.65
C ARG A 629 13.25 3.38 0.43
N GLN A 630 12.49 4.37 -0.02
CA GLN A 630 11.56 4.24 -1.14
C GLN A 630 12.25 3.73 -2.41
N ILE A 631 13.36 4.33 -2.82
CA ILE A 631 14.07 3.93 -4.05
C ILE A 631 14.69 2.53 -4.00
N LYS A 632 14.79 1.92 -2.80
CA LYS A 632 15.32 0.56 -2.60
C LYS A 632 14.22 -0.51 -2.53
N THR A 633 13.06 -0.17 -1.96
CA THR A 633 12.07 -1.17 -1.56
C THR A 633 10.68 -0.96 -2.19
N ASP A 634 10.40 0.22 -2.74
CA ASP A 634 9.07 0.58 -3.26
C ASP A 634 9.07 0.61 -4.79
N PRO A 635 8.11 -0.04 -5.46
CA PRO A 635 7.98 0.01 -6.91
C PRO A 635 7.59 1.40 -7.45
N HIS A 636 7.12 2.32 -6.58
CA HIS A 636 6.73 3.67 -6.98
C HIS A 636 7.93 4.61 -7.00
N SER A 637 8.09 5.37 -8.08
CA SER A 637 9.03 6.48 -8.15
C SER A 637 8.66 7.57 -7.13
N PRO A 638 9.64 8.34 -6.58
CA PRO A 638 9.34 9.49 -5.72
C PRO A 638 8.38 10.49 -6.38
N ALA A 639 7.57 11.18 -5.58
CA ALA A 639 6.49 12.07 -6.04
C ALA A 639 6.96 13.11 -7.08
N GLU A 640 8.13 13.74 -6.85
CA GLU A 640 8.71 14.67 -7.82
C GLU A 640 9.01 14.00 -9.17
N ALA A 641 9.48 12.75 -9.18
CA ALA A 641 9.75 12.02 -10.41
C ALA A 641 8.46 11.61 -11.13
N ARG A 642 7.37 11.33 -10.41
CA ARG A 642 6.04 11.08 -11.01
C ARG A 642 5.47 12.31 -11.73
N VAL A 643 6.06 13.48 -11.51
CA VAL A 643 5.74 14.73 -12.23
C VAL A 643 6.87 15.10 -13.19
N ASN A 644 8.06 15.38 -12.69
CA ASN A 644 9.18 15.91 -13.48
C ASN A 644 9.83 14.89 -14.43
N ALA A 645 9.61 13.57 -14.20
CA ALA A 645 10.09 12.55 -15.13
C ALA A 645 8.95 11.92 -15.95
N ALA A 646 7.71 11.85 -15.44
CA ALA A 646 6.59 11.32 -16.21
C ALA A 646 6.11 12.30 -17.29
N LEU A 647 5.91 13.59 -16.99
CA LEU A 647 5.40 14.57 -17.95
C LEU A 647 6.29 14.78 -19.18
N PRO A 648 7.64 14.76 -19.09
CA PRO A 648 8.51 14.81 -20.27
C PRO A 648 8.35 13.65 -21.27
N GLN A 649 7.61 12.59 -20.90
CA GLN A 649 7.26 11.49 -21.81
C GLN A 649 5.95 11.76 -22.57
N ILE A 650 5.21 12.85 -22.26
CA ILE A 650 3.86 13.14 -22.76
C ILE A 650 3.89 14.29 -23.78
N ASP A 651 3.63 14.00 -25.05
CA ASP A 651 3.70 15.01 -26.14
C ASP A 651 2.75 16.20 -25.90
N ALA A 652 1.57 15.97 -25.32
CA ALA A 652 0.59 17.01 -25.05
C ALA A 652 1.09 18.06 -24.04
N TRP A 653 1.90 17.65 -23.04
CA TRP A 653 2.48 18.56 -22.06
C TRP A 653 3.38 19.61 -22.70
N TYR A 654 4.19 19.22 -23.71
CA TYR A 654 5.05 20.18 -24.45
C TYR A 654 4.25 21.26 -25.14
N LYS A 655 3.10 20.91 -25.71
CA LYS A 655 2.19 21.85 -26.37
C LYS A 655 1.52 22.77 -25.37
N ALA A 656 0.99 22.22 -24.27
CA ALA A 656 0.28 22.96 -23.24
C ALA A 656 1.15 24.04 -22.58
N PHE A 657 2.43 23.77 -22.32
CA PHE A 657 3.35 24.68 -21.63
C PHE A 657 4.45 25.26 -22.51
N ASN A 658 4.36 25.06 -23.83
CA ASN A 658 5.31 25.59 -24.80
C ASN A 658 6.78 25.26 -24.45
N VAL A 659 7.05 24.04 -24.03
CA VAL A 659 8.38 23.56 -23.60
C VAL A 659 9.32 23.51 -24.79
N LYS A 660 10.51 24.09 -24.63
CA LYS A 660 11.52 24.28 -25.66
C LYS A 660 12.67 23.29 -25.52
N LYS A 661 13.43 23.10 -26.60
CA LYS A 661 14.68 22.28 -26.60
C LYS A 661 15.72 22.75 -25.59
N SER A 662 15.69 24.04 -25.22
CA SER A 662 16.58 24.63 -24.22
C SER A 662 16.18 24.38 -22.79
N ASP A 663 15.01 23.84 -22.54
CA ASP A 663 14.48 23.64 -21.20
C ASP A 663 15.06 22.36 -20.59
N LYS A 664 15.26 22.34 -19.27
CA LYS A 664 15.92 21.23 -18.56
C LYS A 664 15.18 19.91 -18.66
N LEU A 665 13.85 19.96 -18.67
CA LEU A 665 12.99 18.76 -18.75
C LEU A 665 12.73 18.31 -20.19
N PHE A 666 13.39 18.94 -21.20
CA PHE A 666 13.15 18.58 -22.58
C PHE A 666 13.73 17.21 -22.92
N VAL A 667 12.88 16.28 -23.34
CA VAL A 667 13.25 14.99 -23.92
C VAL A 667 12.91 15.01 -25.42
N PRO A 668 13.84 14.74 -26.34
CA PRO A 668 13.54 14.64 -27.77
C PRO A 668 12.44 13.61 -28.05
N GLN A 669 11.47 13.93 -28.92
CA GLN A 669 10.30 13.09 -29.18
C GLN A 669 10.65 11.62 -29.48
N LYS A 670 11.68 11.37 -30.28
CA LYS A 670 12.16 10.02 -30.60
C LYS A 670 12.74 9.22 -29.41
N LYS A 671 12.98 9.89 -28.27
CA LYS A 671 13.46 9.31 -27.02
C LYS A 671 12.36 9.21 -25.96
N ARG A 672 11.13 9.60 -26.28
CA ARG A 672 9.99 9.46 -25.37
C ARG A 672 9.42 8.04 -25.49
N ALA A 673 8.95 7.52 -24.36
CA ALA A 673 8.23 6.26 -24.35
C ALA A 673 6.86 6.43 -25.04
N GLN A 674 6.61 5.63 -26.05
CA GLN A 674 5.35 5.58 -26.79
C GLN A 674 4.78 4.18 -26.65
N ILE A 675 4.09 3.93 -25.55
CA ILE A 675 3.52 2.62 -25.23
C ILE A 675 2.05 2.61 -25.66
N TRP A 676 1.24 3.47 -25.06
CA TRP A 676 -0.20 3.60 -25.31
C TRP A 676 -0.59 4.94 -25.94
#